data_94e2221d1a1ff39ab7d5a1ccbbc0794f
#
_entry.id   94e2221d1a1ff39ab7d5a1ccbbc0794f
#
_cell.length_a   1.000
_cell.length_b   1.000
_cell.length_c   1.000
_cell.angle_alpha   90.00
_cell.angle_beta   90.00
_cell.angle_gamma   90.00
#
_symmetry.space_group_name_H-M   'P 1'
#
loop_
_entity.id
_entity.type
_entity.pdbx_description
1 polymer ?
#
loop_
_entity_poly.entity_id
_entity_poly.type
_entity_poly.pdbx_seq_one_letter_code
_entity_poly.pdbx_strand_id
1 'polypeptide(L)'
;MNENKFTPRAEEALRLSQEAAGELGHGYVGTEHLLLGLIREEEGLAHTVLTEAGLTDDMIVEIIKRSVGVGLPGSNPAQGLTPRAKRVVEIAMEDSMRGGYNYVGTEHLLAGILREGNNMAVRILRTAGVDARHLYTALMQKLNETPRGKAAEAKAASTAAREESSGKNKTLKEFTRDLTADARAGKLDPVIGRDEEIQRVIQILSRRTKNNPCLIGEPGVGKTAIAEGLARKIVMGDVPDDLLDKKILSLDLSGMVAGTKYRGEFEERIKKALEEVKKSGDVILFIDELHTIVGAGSAEGAVDAANIIKPALGRGEIRVIGATTLNEYRKYIEKDAALERRFQPVTVGEPSQEASLEILKGLREKYEQHHKLTITDEALEAAVSLSARYINDRFLPDKAIDLMDEAASRVRMETEEISPELKSLEEKIAALTKDKEAAIEKQDYETAAQLRDIEKNYQDQIDMERDKRRKTNAQHRPVTAEDIAAVVSGWTGIPVTRLTEDEGARLLHMEDTLHQRVVGQDEAVKAVARAIRRGRVGLKDPKRPIGSFLFLGPTGVGKTELCKSLAEAMFGDENAMIRIDMSEYMERHTVSRLIGSPPGYVGHDEGGQLTEKVRRKPYSVVLFDEIEKAHEDVWNVLLQILDDGRITDSQGRTVDFKNTVIVMTSNIGAKALTAAGAKLGFNTEEHRDPDAEQAFTRAKETVMAELRQTFRPEFLNRIDDIIVFRALTQADIQEVARRMLRTVSARMETMGIHLDASDEAVAELAKEGFDPKYGARPLRRAIQSKVEDAVAEKMLDGTLQNGDTARLTVENDQLCVTK
;
A
#
# COMPACT_ATOMS: atom_id res chain seq x y z
N MET A 1 -1.06 -7.65 31.46
CA MET A 1 -1.48 -9.06 31.58
C MET A 1 -2.99 -9.05 31.75
N ASN A 2 -3.75 -9.79 30.91
CA ASN A 2 -5.20 -9.83 31.05
C ASN A 2 -5.56 -10.59 32.33
N GLU A 3 -6.00 -9.87 33.35
CA GLU A 3 -6.34 -10.37 34.68
C GLU A 3 -7.55 -11.34 34.74
N ASN A 4 -8.28 -11.52 33.67
CA ASN A 4 -9.51 -12.33 33.62
C ASN A 4 -9.35 -13.82 33.26
N LYS A 5 -8.16 -14.40 33.35
CA LYS A 5 -7.95 -15.83 32.97
C LYS A 5 -7.67 -16.76 34.15
N PHE A 6 -7.38 -16.26 35.34
CA PHE A 6 -7.11 -17.06 36.51
C PHE A 6 -8.40 -17.36 37.28
N THR A 7 -8.45 -18.53 37.95
CA THR A 7 -9.52 -18.75 38.92
C THR A 7 -9.24 -17.97 40.20
N PRO A 8 -10.27 -17.60 41.00
CA PRO A 8 -10.06 -16.90 42.28
C PRO A 8 -9.05 -17.58 43.17
N ARG A 9 -9.00 -18.93 43.19
CA ARG A 9 -8.01 -19.73 43.93
C ARG A 9 -6.61 -19.62 43.38
N ALA A 10 -6.44 -19.56 42.05
CA ALA A 10 -5.13 -19.35 41.43
C ALA A 10 -4.59 -17.94 41.70
N GLU A 11 -5.47 -16.94 41.72
CA GLU A 11 -5.11 -15.56 42.10
C GLU A 11 -4.69 -15.51 43.56
N GLU A 12 -5.43 -16.17 44.44
CA GLU A 12 -5.08 -16.28 45.88
C GLU A 12 -3.74 -16.99 46.07
N ALA A 13 -3.47 -18.09 45.38
CA ALA A 13 -2.16 -18.76 45.41
C ALA A 13 -1.02 -17.86 44.95
N LEU A 14 -1.24 -17.01 43.91
CA LEU A 14 -0.26 -16.03 43.47
C LEU A 14 -0.03 -14.91 44.52
N ARG A 15 -1.10 -14.45 45.19
CA ARG A 15 -1.04 -13.49 46.29
C ARG A 15 -0.24 -14.05 47.49
N LEU A 16 -0.56 -15.27 47.88
CA LEU A 16 0.16 -15.99 48.98
C LEU A 16 1.64 -16.23 48.60
N SER A 17 1.95 -16.39 47.31
CA SER A 17 3.33 -16.49 46.84
C SER A 17 4.11 -15.19 47.04
N GLN A 18 3.46 -14.03 46.83
CA GLN A 18 4.07 -12.72 47.08
C GLN A 18 4.29 -12.47 48.59
N GLU A 19 3.32 -12.85 49.42
CA GLU A 19 3.44 -12.77 50.86
C GLU A 19 4.59 -13.65 51.37
N ALA A 20 4.68 -14.91 50.91
CA ALA A 20 5.77 -15.81 51.26
C ALA A 20 7.15 -15.28 50.85
N ALA A 21 7.26 -14.62 49.72
CA ALA A 21 8.50 -13.98 49.27
C ALA A 21 8.86 -12.79 50.19
N GLY A 22 7.88 -12.02 50.63
CA GLY A 22 8.05 -10.91 51.61
C GLY A 22 8.47 -11.41 52.98
N GLU A 23 7.86 -12.49 53.50
CA GLU A 23 8.20 -13.13 54.80
C GLU A 23 9.65 -13.65 54.80
N LEU A 24 10.12 -14.16 53.66
CA LEU A 24 11.49 -14.63 53.51
C LEU A 24 12.49 -13.53 53.16
N GLY A 25 12.05 -12.29 53.00
CA GLY A 25 12.87 -11.12 52.67
C GLY A 25 13.43 -11.12 51.24
N HIS A 26 12.76 -11.81 50.30
CA HIS A 26 13.16 -11.89 48.92
C HIS A 26 12.50 -10.81 48.06
N GLY A 27 13.27 -10.08 47.24
CA GLY A 27 12.78 -8.97 46.43
C GLY A 27 11.96 -9.36 45.20
N TYR A 28 11.88 -10.66 44.86
CA TYR A 28 11.14 -11.18 43.70
C TYR A 28 10.50 -12.53 44.01
N VAL A 29 9.36 -12.81 43.36
CA VAL A 29 8.68 -14.10 43.49
C VAL A 29 9.32 -15.12 42.56
N GLY A 30 9.98 -16.11 43.13
CA GLY A 30 10.55 -17.26 42.38
C GLY A 30 9.58 -18.45 42.36
N THR A 31 10.00 -19.52 41.70
CA THR A 31 9.21 -20.77 41.60
C THR A 31 9.02 -21.47 42.92
N GLU A 32 9.95 -21.29 43.85
CA GLU A 32 9.89 -21.75 45.24
C GLU A 32 8.75 -21.06 46.03
N HIS A 33 8.55 -19.78 45.78
CA HIS A 33 7.45 -19.03 46.39
C HIS A 33 6.10 -19.39 45.78
N LEU A 34 6.07 -19.70 44.44
CA LEU A 34 4.88 -20.23 43.79
C LEU A 34 4.46 -21.58 44.40
N LEU A 35 5.42 -22.42 44.70
CA LEU A 35 5.15 -23.69 45.39
C LEU A 35 4.58 -23.47 46.82
N LEU A 36 5.12 -22.51 47.61
CA LEU A 36 4.57 -22.11 48.90
C LEU A 36 3.16 -21.55 48.80
N GLY A 37 2.87 -20.68 47.81
CA GLY A 37 1.54 -20.15 47.59
C GLY A 37 0.52 -21.24 47.26
N LEU A 38 0.93 -22.27 46.49
CA LEU A 38 0.06 -23.38 46.10
C LEU A 38 -0.23 -24.33 47.28
N ILE A 39 0.70 -24.47 48.24
CA ILE A 39 0.45 -25.31 49.44
C ILE A 39 -0.35 -24.57 50.52
N ARG A 40 -0.22 -23.23 50.59
CA ARG A 40 -0.96 -22.37 51.52
C ARG A 40 -2.41 -22.11 51.08
N GLU A 41 -2.75 -22.30 49.81
CA GLU A 41 -4.12 -22.22 49.32
C GLU A 41 -4.80 -23.58 49.54
N GLU A 42 -5.44 -23.75 50.73
CA GLU A 42 -5.93 -25.02 51.27
C GLU A 42 -7.09 -25.64 50.50
N GLU A 43 -7.87 -24.86 49.74
CA GLU A 43 -9.01 -25.36 48.96
C GLU A 43 -8.65 -25.79 47.52
N GLY A 44 -7.41 -25.61 47.09
CA GLY A 44 -6.94 -25.92 45.75
C GLY A 44 -6.62 -27.38 45.51
N LEU A 45 -6.80 -27.83 44.26
CA LEU A 45 -6.40 -29.18 43.85
C LEU A 45 -4.88 -29.39 44.04
N ALA A 46 -4.08 -28.35 43.81
CA ALA A 46 -2.64 -28.39 44.03
C ALA A 46 -2.27 -28.67 45.46
N HIS A 47 -2.92 -27.99 46.44
CA HIS A 47 -2.74 -28.24 47.87
C HIS A 47 -2.99 -29.71 48.21
N THR A 48 -4.13 -30.24 47.78
CA THR A 48 -4.50 -31.64 48.03
C THR A 48 -3.42 -32.63 47.55
N VAL A 49 -2.90 -32.43 46.32
CA VAL A 49 -1.88 -33.30 45.73
C VAL A 49 -0.52 -33.16 46.43
N LEU A 50 -0.15 -31.95 46.86
CA LEU A 50 1.10 -31.68 47.55
C LEU A 50 1.09 -32.26 48.98
N THR A 51 -0.05 -32.10 49.68
CA THR A 51 -0.23 -32.62 51.07
C THR A 51 -0.28 -34.16 51.09
N GLU A 52 -0.95 -34.80 50.12
CA GLU A 52 -0.93 -36.27 49.98
C GLU A 52 0.48 -36.82 49.64
N ALA A 53 1.31 -36.01 48.98
CA ALA A 53 2.72 -36.35 48.76
C ALA A 53 3.61 -36.16 50.00
N GLY A 54 3.02 -35.76 51.15
CA GLY A 54 3.68 -35.60 52.44
C GLY A 54 4.41 -34.26 52.62
N LEU A 55 4.09 -33.25 51.79
CA LEU A 55 4.69 -31.91 51.91
C LEU A 55 3.87 -31.04 52.87
N THR A 56 4.57 -30.27 53.70
CA THR A 56 3.98 -29.27 54.60
C THR A 56 4.63 -27.90 54.35
N ASP A 57 3.92 -26.81 54.71
CA ASP A 57 4.44 -25.43 54.57
C ASP A 57 5.78 -25.27 55.31
N ASP A 58 5.87 -25.69 56.58
CA ASP A 58 7.09 -25.62 57.40
C ASP A 58 8.28 -26.33 56.75
N MET A 59 8.04 -27.51 56.18
CA MET A 59 9.08 -28.30 55.51
C MET A 59 9.65 -27.59 54.30
N ILE A 60 8.77 -27.01 53.48
CA ILE A 60 9.17 -26.25 52.26
C ILE A 60 9.93 -24.98 52.67
N VAL A 61 9.43 -24.24 53.66
CA VAL A 61 10.09 -23.04 54.22
C VAL A 61 11.49 -23.36 54.76
N GLU A 62 11.65 -24.48 55.45
CA GLU A 62 12.95 -24.89 55.98
C GLU A 62 13.93 -25.24 54.86
N ILE A 63 13.47 -25.94 53.82
CA ILE A 63 14.32 -26.27 52.66
C ILE A 63 14.68 -24.99 51.89
N ILE A 64 13.75 -24.01 51.75
CA ILE A 64 14.05 -22.73 51.10
C ILE A 64 15.14 -21.96 51.89
N LYS A 65 14.97 -21.87 53.23
CA LYS A 65 15.96 -21.20 54.08
C LYS A 65 17.36 -21.81 53.96
N ARG A 66 17.46 -23.14 53.79
CA ARG A 66 18.72 -23.86 53.61
C ARG A 66 19.31 -23.73 52.24
N SER A 67 18.45 -23.65 51.18
CA SER A 67 18.88 -23.72 49.76
C SER A 67 19.07 -22.36 49.13
N VAL A 68 18.25 -21.36 49.49
CA VAL A 68 18.23 -20.01 48.89
C VAL A 68 18.74 -18.97 49.89
N GLY A 69 18.54 -19.25 51.20
CA GLY A 69 18.86 -18.32 52.32
C GLY A 69 17.64 -17.48 52.69
N VAL A 70 17.86 -16.54 53.65
CA VAL A 70 16.86 -15.56 54.09
C VAL A 70 17.39 -14.19 53.73
N GLY A 71 16.54 -13.37 53.09
CA GLY A 71 16.86 -11.98 52.75
C GLY A 71 16.87 -11.05 53.98
N LEU A 72 17.21 -9.78 53.77
CA LEU A 72 17.23 -8.77 54.83
C LEU A 72 15.78 -8.43 55.27
N PRO A 73 15.46 -8.47 56.60
CA PRO A 73 14.16 -8.10 57.10
C PRO A 73 13.87 -6.63 56.79
N GLY A 74 12.73 -6.35 56.15
CA GLY A 74 12.33 -4.98 55.80
C GLY A 74 12.64 -4.55 54.36
N SER A 75 13.03 -5.47 53.47
CA SER A 75 13.04 -5.21 52.03
C SER A 75 11.62 -4.96 51.49
N ASN A 76 11.48 -4.03 50.55
CA ASN A 76 10.22 -3.69 49.87
C ASN A 76 9.47 -4.96 49.42
N PRO A 77 8.11 -4.92 49.34
CA PRO A 77 7.32 -6.04 48.85
C PRO A 77 7.82 -6.50 47.49
N ALA A 78 7.84 -7.81 47.28
CA ALA A 78 8.42 -8.47 46.12
C ALA A 78 7.95 -7.83 44.79
N GLN A 79 8.90 -7.25 44.03
CA GLN A 79 8.63 -6.57 42.78
C GLN A 79 8.56 -7.56 41.62
N GLY A 80 7.42 -8.25 41.47
CA GLY A 80 7.13 -9.10 40.29
C GLY A 80 7.76 -10.49 40.32
N LEU A 81 7.48 -11.26 39.25
CA LEU A 81 7.89 -12.65 39.07
C LEU A 81 9.29 -12.73 38.47
N THR A 82 10.12 -13.69 38.93
CA THR A 82 11.38 -14.03 38.23
C THR A 82 11.12 -14.54 36.82
N PRO A 83 12.11 -14.49 35.87
CA PRO A 83 11.94 -14.98 34.51
C PRO A 83 11.46 -16.44 34.45
N ARG A 84 11.90 -17.30 35.39
CA ARG A 84 11.43 -18.70 35.43
C ARG A 84 10.03 -18.82 36.01
N ALA A 85 9.65 -18.04 37.00
CA ALA A 85 8.29 -18.01 37.50
C ALA A 85 7.31 -17.50 36.43
N LYS A 86 7.70 -16.50 35.61
CA LYS A 86 6.92 -16.06 34.45
C LYS A 86 6.74 -17.19 33.45
N ARG A 87 7.80 -17.93 33.15
CA ARG A 87 7.75 -19.07 32.23
C ARG A 87 6.83 -20.18 32.72
N VAL A 88 6.82 -20.47 34.01
CA VAL A 88 5.88 -21.42 34.65
C VAL A 88 4.43 -20.98 34.43
N VAL A 89 4.13 -19.69 34.58
CA VAL A 89 2.79 -19.16 34.36
C VAL A 89 2.38 -19.24 32.89
N GLU A 90 3.31 -18.98 31.96
CA GLU A 90 3.09 -19.16 30.52
C GLU A 90 2.76 -20.62 30.17
N ILE A 91 3.54 -21.58 30.69
CA ILE A 91 3.29 -23.02 30.50
C ILE A 91 1.92 -23.42 31.07
N ALA A 92 1.56 -22.91 32.26
CA ALA A 92 0.26 -23.17 32.86
C ALA A 92 -0.91 -22.66 32.00
N MET A 93 -0.75 -21.48 31.36
CA MET A 93 -1.73 -20.94 30.43
C MET A 93 -1.82 -21.80 29.15
N GLU A 94 -0.69 -22.22 28.59
CA GLU A 94 -0.66 -23.08 27.40
C GLU A 94 -1.32 -24.44 27.68
N ASP A 95 -1.04 -25.03 28.83
CA ASP A 95 -1.58 -26.33 29.21
C ASP A 95 -3.08 -26.27 29.49
N SER A 96 -3.55 -25.22 30.13
CA SER A 96 -4.99 -24.94 30.31
C SER A 96 -5.71 -24.86 28.95
N MET A 97 -5.16 -24.09 27.99
CA MET A 97 -5.74 -23.99 26.64
C MET A 97 -5.71 -25.32 25.88
N ARG A 98 -4.62 -26.09 25.98
CA ARG A 98 -4.53 -27.43 25.35
C ARG A 98 -5.48 -28.43 25.96
N GLY A 99 -5.74 -28.34 27.25
CA GLY A 99 -6.72 -29.16 27.95
C GLY A 99 -8.18 -28.73 27.72
N GLY A 100 -8.41 -27.68 26.91
CA GLY A 100 -9.77 -27.18 26.61
C GLY A 100 -10.42 -26.42 27.77
N TYR A 101 -9.63 -25.91 28.71
CA TYR A 101 -10.08 -25.07 29.81
C TYR A 101 -10.01 -23.60 29.46
N ASN A 102 -11.04 -22.81 29.77
CA ASN A 102 -11.06 -21.36 29.59
C ASN A 102 -10.48 -20.57 30.78
N TYR A 103 -9.87 -21.25 31.74
CA TYR A 103 -9.34 -20.70 33.01
C TYR A 103 -8.03 -21.39 33.39
N VAL A 104 -7.20 -20.70 34.14
CA VAL A 104 -5.99 -21.25 34.80
C VAL A 104 -6.25 -21.43 36.26
N GLY A 105 -6.30 -22.67 36.73
CA GLY A 105 -6.45 -23.01 38.15
C GLY A 105 -5.13 -23.34 38.83
N THR A 106 -5.17 -23.63 40.15
CA THR A 106 -3.99 -24.03 40.95
C THR A 106 -3.32 -25.30 40.41
N GLU A 107 -4.12 -26.22 39.86
CA GLU A 107 -3.66 -27.43 39.21
C GLU A 107 -2.78 -27.15 37.97
N HIS A 108 -3.16 -26.14 37.19
CA HIS A 108 -2.39 -25.75 36.00
C HIS A 108 -1.06 -25.08 36.40
N LEU A 109 -1.05 -24.27 37.48
CA LEU A 109 0.18 -23.68 38.00
C LEU A 109 1.16 -24.74 38.53
N LEU A 110 0.67 -25.76 39.26
CA LEU A 110 1.49 -26.87 39.68
C LEU A 110 2.01 -27.71 38.53
N ALA A 111 1.16 -28.00 37.54
CA ALA A 111 1.58 -28.69 36.31
C ALA A 111 2.69 -27.91 35.57
N GLY A 112 2.57 -26.58 35.49
CA GLY A 112 3.59 -25.69 34.89
C GLY A 112 4.94 -25.76 35.61
N ILE A 113 4.93 -25.77 36.95
CA ILE A 113 6.16 -25.96 37.75
C ILE A 113 6.84 -27.30 37.46
N LEU A 114 6.05 -28.39 37.47
CA LEU A 114 6.56 -29.73 37.26
C LEU A 114 7.07 -29.98 35.83
N ARG A 115 6.44 -29.35 34.87
CA ARG A 115 6.76 -29.48 33.45
C ARG A 115 7.97 -28.65 33.00
N GLU A 116 8.19 -27.47 33.56
CA GLU A 116 9.40 -26.67 33.33
C GLU A 116 10.65 -27.45 33.78
N GLY A 117 10.54 -28.18 34.89
CA GLY A 117 11.44 -29.23 35.32
C GLY A 117 12.83 -28.79 35.86
N ASN A 118 13.34 -27.64 35.42
CA ASN A 118 14.65 -27.12 35.86
C ASN A 118 14.54 -25.86 36.73
N ASN A 119 13.67 -25.89 37.71
CA ASN A 119 13.41 -24.76 38.60
C ASN A 119 13.68 -25.08 40.06
N MET A 120 13.64 -24.05 40.94
CA MET A 120 13.92 -24.22 42.36
C MET A 120 12.84 -25.04 43.04
N ALA A 121 11.57 -24.90 42.68
CA ALA A 121 10.47 -25.70 43.24
C ALA A 121 10.69 -27.21 43.05
N VAL A 122 11.10 -27.63 41.86
CA VAL A 122 11.41 -29.05 41.55
C VAL A 122 12.64 -29.55 42.36
N ARG A 123 13.61 -28.68 42.61
CA ARG A 123 14.74 -28.99 43.47
C ARG A 123 14.30 -29.22 44.93
N ILE A 124 13.41 -28.38 45.44
CA ILE A 124 12.83 -28.49 46.76
C ILE A 124 12.04 -29.79 46.87
N LEU A 125 11.19 -30.12 45.89
CA LEU A 125 10.45 -31.38 45.85
C LEU A 125 11.42 -32.60 45.92
N ARG A 126 12.51 -32.60 45.20
CA ARG A 126 13.53 -33.67 45.27
C ARG A 126 14.23 -33.73 46.59
N THR A 127 14.52 -32.60 47.24
CA THR A 127 15.14 -32.55 48.56
C THR A 127 14.19 -33.08 49.61
N ALA A 128 12.91 -32.85 49.46
CA ALA A 128 11.83 -33.41 50.33
C ALA A 128 11.54 -34.90 50.01
N GLY A 129 12.26 -35.54 49.07
CA GLY A 129 12.06 -36.93 48.73
C GLY A 129 10.88 -37.25 47.78
N VAL A 130 10.26 -36.20 47.15
CA VAL A 130 9.13 -36.32 46.27
C VAL A 130 9.58 -36.33 44.80
N ASP A 131 9.21 -37.37 44.06
CA ASP A 131 9.50 -37.43 42.60
C ASP A 131 8.50 -36.60 41.82
N ALA A 132 9.00 -35.60 41.10
CA ALA A 132 8.22 -34.67 40.27
C ALA A 132 7.38 -35.38 39.21
N ARG A 133 7.85 -36.53 38.69
CA ARG A 133 7.07 -37.31 37.69
C ARG A 133 5.91 -38.04 38.33
N HIS A 134 6.08 -38.58 39.54
CA HIS A 134 5.00 -39.23 40.28
C HIS A 134 3.95 -38.21 40.69
N LEU A 135 4.39 -37.04 41.15
CA LEU A 135 3.51 -35.93 41.53
C LEU A 135 2.69 -35.43 40.34
N TYR A 136 3.31 -35.31 39.15
CA TYR A 136 2.60 -34.95 37.94
C TYR A 136 1.53 -35.96 37.53
N THR A 137 1.84 -37.28 37.65
CA THR A 137 0.87 -38.35 37.38
C THR A 137 -0.31 -38.31 38.33
N ALA A 138 -0.06 -38.15 39.63
CA ALA A 138 -1.10 -38.01 40.66
C ALA A 138 -1.99 -36.78 40.41
N LEU A 139 -1.38 -35.65 40.04
CA LEU A 139 -2.10 -34.43 39.67
C LEU A 139 -3.05 -34.67 38.50
N MET A 140 -2.58 -35.31 37.45
CA MET A 140 -3.38 -35.60 36.25
C MET A 140 -4.51 -36.61 36.55
N GLN A 141 -4.27 -37.60 37.38
CA GLN A 141 -5.33 -38.53 37.82
C GLN A 141 -6.45 -37.82 38.58
N LYS A 142 -6.12 -36.94 39.53
CA LYS A 142 -7.12 -36.18 40.30
C LYS A 142 -7.86 -35.15 39.47
N LEU A 143 -7.16 -34.54 38.49
CA LEU A 143 -7.80 -33.61 37.58
C LEU A 143 -8.89 -34.31 36.75
N ASN A 144 -8.62 -35.55 36.30
CA ASN A 144 -9.59 -36.37 35.58
C ASN A 144 -10.74 -36.93 36.43
N GLU A 145 -10.57 -37.02 37.73
CA GLU A 145 -11.60 -37.48 38.68
C GLU A 145 -12.61 -36.42 39.06
N THR A 146 -12.30 -35.12 38.86
CA THR A 146 -13.23 -34.01 39.11
C THR A 146 -14.44 -34.07 38.20
N PRO A 147 -15.66 -33.63 38.64
CA PRO A 147 -16.88 -33.64 37.81
C PRO A 147 -16.72 -32.84 36.51
N ARG A 148 -15.86 -31.85 36.47
CA ARG A 148 -15.48 -31.09 35.27
C ARG A 148 -14.45 -31.81 34.43
N GLY A 149 -13.50 -32.55 35.01
CA GLY A 149 -12.58 -33.44 34.31
C GLY A 149 -13.34 -34.58 33.61
N LYS A 150 -14.30 -35.22 34.26
CA LYS A 150 -15.17 -36.22 33.64
C LYS A 150 -16.06 -35.69 32.53
N ALA A 151 -16.49 -34.43 32.60
CA ALA A 151 -17.21 -33.76 31.51
C ALA A 151 -16.29 -33.41 30.33
N ALA A 152 -15.02 -33.10 30.62
CA ALA A 152 -13.99 -32.89 29.60
C ALA A 152 -13.56 -34.21 28.94
N GLU A 153 -13.42 -35.29 29.73
CA GLU A 153 -13.20 -36.66 29.22
C GLU A 153 -14.42 -37.21 28.44
N ALA A 154 -15.66 -36.94 28.87
CA ALA A 154 -16.86 -37.30 28.13
C ALA A 154 -17.01 -36.49 26.83
N LYS A 155 -16.56 -35.24 26.81
CA LYS A 155 -16.40 -34.45 25.57
C LYS A 155 -15.21 -34.94 24.73
N ALA A 156 -14.08 -35.25 25.32
CA ALA A 156 -12.94 -35.85 24.65
C ALA A 156 -13.24 -37.26 24.14
N ALA A 157 -14.01 -38.10 24.91
CA ALA A 157 -14.43 -39.42 24.45
C ALA A 157 -15.53 -39.37 23.38
N SER A 158 -16.45 -38.37 23.41
CA SER A 158 -17.40 -38.12 22.33
C SER A 158 -16.75 -37.49 21.10
N THR A 159 -15.66 -36.75 21.30
CA THR A 159 -14.77 -36.24 20.23
C THR A 159 -13.88 -37.41 19.74
N ALA A 160 -13.35 -38.28 20.61
CA ALA A 160 -12.53 -39.42 20.23
C ALA A 160 -13.31 -40.51 19.51
N ALA A 161 -14.58 -40.75 19.85
CA ALA A 161 -15.47 -41.62 19.05
C ALA A 161 -15.88 -41.04 17.71
N ARG A 162 -15.81 -39.70 17.58
CA ARG A 162 -15.82 -38.97 16.30
C ARG A 162 -14.43 -38.87 15.69
N GLU A 163 -13.36 -38.89 16.50
CA GLU A 163 -11.94 -38.85 16.11
C GLU A 163 -11.35 -40.21 15.76
N GLU A 164 -11.94 -41.35 16.12
CA GLU A 164 -11.59 -42.62 15.48
C GLU A 164 -12.06 -42.68 14.02
N SER A 165 -13.01 -41.86 13.62
CA SER A 165 -13.23 -41.53 12.20
C SER A 165 -12.39 -40.34 11.69
N SER A 166 -11.78 -39.49 12.54
CA SER A 166 -11.04 -38.26 12.21
C SER A 166 -9.56 -38.27 12.56
N GLY A 167 -9.04 -39.29 13.20
CA GLY A 167 -7.61 -39.48 13.43
C GLY A 167 -6.78 -39.68 12.15
N LYS A 168 -7.42 -39.55 10.99
CA LYS A 168 -6.80 -39.68 9.66
C LYS A 168 -6.37 -38.35 9.00
N ASN A 169 -6.76 -37.17 9.51
CA ASN A 169 -6.57 -35.90 8.79
C ASN A 169 -5.98 -34.77 9.66
N LYS A 170 -4.95 -35.07 10.47
CA LYS A 170 -4.37 -34.09 11.41
C LYS A 170 -3.55 -33.02 10.71
N THR A 171 -2.79 -33.39 9.66
CA THR A 171 -1.97 -32.47 8.86
C THR A 171 -2.82 -31.56 8.00
N LEU A 172 -3.92 -32.10 7.43
CA LEU A 172 -4.87 -31.28 6.66
C LEU A 172 -5.52 -30.19 7.51
N LYS A 173 -5.96 -30.51 8.74
CA LYS A 173 -6.60 -29.52 9.61
C LYS A 173 -5.65 -28.39 10.06
N GLU A 174 -4.36 -28.62 10.07
CA GLU A 174 -3.34 -27.66 10.49
C GLU A 174 -3.00 -26.66 9.36
N PHE A 175 -3.00 -27.14 8.09
CA PHE A 175 -2.55 -26.34 6.93
C PHE A 175 -3.64 -26.12 5.88
N THR A 176 -4.92 -26.39 6.22
CA THR A 176 -6.03 -26.11 5.30
C THR A 176 -7.17 -25.38 5.98
N ARG A 177 -7.83 -24.50 5.21
CA ARG A 177 -9.08 -23.85 5.56
C ARG A 177 -10.23 -24.56 4.84
N ASP A 178 -11.24 -24.98 5.57
CA ASP A 178 -12.42 -25.65 5.00
C ASP A 178 -13.44 -24.63 4.50
N LEU A 179 -13.43 -24.33 3.19
CA LEU A 179 -14.36 -23.40 2.56
C LEU A 179 -15.82 -23.91 2.62
N THR A 180 -16.03 -25.23 2.61
CA THR A 180 -17.39 -25.80 2.72
C THR A 180 -17.97 -25.65 4.13
N ALA A 181 -17.13 -25.77 5.16
CA ALA A 181 -17.55 -25.50 6.54
C ALA A 181 -17.81 -23.98 6.75
N ASP A 182 -16.99 -23.11 6.19
CA ASP A 182 -17.21 -21.67 6.24
C ASP A 182 -18.49 -21.26 5.49
N ALA A 183 -18.80 -21.91 4.35
CA ALA A 183 -20.06 -21.71 3.63
C ALA A 183 -21.28 -22.09 4.49
N ARG A 184 -21.23 -23.23 5.20
CA ARG A 184 -22.30 -23.67 6.12
C ARG A 184 -22.46 -22.71 7.30
N ALA A 185 -21.37 -22.11 7.76
CA ALA A 185 -21.38 -21.14 8.85
C ALA A 185 -21.79 -19.72 8.40
N GLY A 186 -22.05 -19.49 7.10
CA GLY A 186 -22.40 -18.16 6.55
C GLY A 186 -21.26 -17.15 6.59
N LYS A 187 -20.00 -17.62 6.71
CA LYS A 187 -18.83 -16.74 6.83
C LYS A 187 -18.28 -16.27 5.47
N LEU A 188 -18.64 -16.94 4.38
CA LEU A 188 -18.17 -16.60 3.05
C LEU A 188 -18.94 -15.40 2.48
N ASP A 189 -18.27 -14.67 1.64
CA ASP A 189 -18.85 -13.54 0.91
C ASP A 189 -19.82 -14.02 -0.19
N PRO A 190 -20.84 -13.22 -0.55
CA PRO A 190 -21.68 -13.53 -1.68
C PRO A 190 -20.87 -13.47 -2.98
N VAL A 191 -20.95 -14.51 -3.79
CA VAL A 191 -20.30 -14.55 -5.11
C VAL A 191 -21.33 -14.14 -6.15
N ILE A 192 -21.06 -13.07 -6.86
CA ILE A 192 -21.97 -12.44 -7.82
C ILE A 192 -21.30 -12.39 -9.19
N GLY A 193 -22.04 -12.69 -10.26
CA GLY A 193 -21.58 -12.54 -11.64
C GLY A 193 -20.49 -13.52 -12.09
N ARG A 194 -20.35 -14.68 -11.41
CA ARG A 194 -19.36 -15.72 -11.73
C ARG A 194 -20.00 -17.11 -12.01
N ASP A 195 -21.26 -17.13 -12.34
CA ASP A 195 -22.00 -18.39 -12.56
C ASP A 195 -21.46 -19.20 -13.73
N GLU A 196 -21.02 -18.57 -14.81
CA GLU A 196 -20.47 -19.25 -15.99
C GLU A 196 -19.14 -19.94 -15.65
N GLU A 197 -18.25 -19.26 -14.95
CA GLU A 197 -16.96 -19.83 -14.52
C GLU A 197 -17.15 -20.96 -13.51
N ILE A 198 -18.06 -20.79 -12.53
CA ILE A 198 -18.39 -21.84 -11.56
C ILE A 198 -18.98 -23.06 -12.27
N GLN A 199 -19.92 -22.88 -13.18
CA GLN A 199 -20.48 -23.95 -14.02
C GLN A 199 -19.37 -24.66 -14.81
N ARG A 200 -18.43 -23.91 -15.38
CA ARG A 200 -17.30 -24.47 -16.09
C ARG A 200 -16.39 -25.29 -15.20
N VAL A 201 -16.13 -24.83 -13.99
CA VAL A 201 -15.37 -25.58 -12.96
C VAL A 201 -16.08 -26.87 -12.61
N ILE A 202 -17.39 -26.84 -12.37
CA ILE A 202 -18.22 -28.03 -12.10
C ILE A 202 -18.11 -29.04 -13.24
N GLN A 203 -18.28 -28.58 -14.49
CA GLN A 203 -18.16 -29.45 -15.67
C GLN A 203 -16.78 -30.12 -15.76
N ILE A 204 -15.70 -29.40 -15.44
CA ILE A 204 -14.34 -29.94 -15.48
C ILE A 204 -14.14 -30.96 -14.37
N LEU A 205 -14.58 -30.69 -13.14
CA LEU A 205 -14.47 -31.58 -11.99
C LEU A 205 -15.22 -32.90 -12.20
N SER A 206 -16.33 -32.89 -12.95
CA SER A 206 -17.13 -34.10 -13.27
C SER A 206 -16.56 -34.92 -14.45
N ARG A 207 -15.45 -34.50 -15.07
CA ARG A 207 -14.81 -35.27 -16.16
C ARG A 207 -14.03 -36.47 -15.62
N ARG A 208 -13.94 -37.51 -16.44
CA ARG A 208 -13.12 -38.71 -16.14
C ARG A 208 -11.61 -38.43 -16.17
N THR A 209 -11.18 -37.55 -17.07
CA THR A 209 -9.75 -37.15 -17.24
C THR A 209 -9.68 -35.66 -17.43
N LYS A 210 -8.52 -35.05 -17.14
CA LYS A 210 -8.34 -33.60 -17.12
C LYS A 210 -9.39 -32.91 -16.23
N ASN A 211 -9.61 -33.47 -15.05
CA ASN A 211 -10.63 -33.07 -14.09
C ASN A 211 -10.12 -32.06 -13.03
N ASN A 212 -9.00 -31.42 -13.29
CA ASN A 212 -8.47 -30.38 -12.42
C ASN A 212 -8.56 -29.02 -13.13
N PRO A 213 -9.51 -28.15 -12.78
CA PRO A 213 -9.59 -26.80 -13.32
C PRO A 213 -8.44 -25.95 -12.79
N CYS A 214 -7.90 -25.09 -13.67
CA CYS A 214 -6.95 -24.04 -13.29
C CYS A 214 -7.56 -22.68 -13.65
N LEU A 215 -7.87 -21.88 -12.64
CA LEU A 215 -8.38 -20.51 -12.79
C LEU A 215 -7.25 -19.59 -13.20
N ILE A 216 -7.36 -19.00 -14.36
CA ILE A 216 -6.32 -18.15 -14.93
C ILE A 216 -6.87 -16.74 -15.09
N GLY A 217 -6.23 -15.75 -14.45
CA GLY A 217 -6.64 -14.36 -14.54
C GLY A 217 -5.68 -13.45 -13.79
N GLU A 218 -5.82 -12.16 -14.02
CA GLU A 218 -4.99 -11.15 -13.35
C GLU A 218 -5.25 -11.14 -11.83
N PRO A 219 -4.32 -10.60 -11.01
CA PRO A 219 -4.54 -10.44 -9.58
C PRO A 219 -5.79 -9.57 -9.30
N GLY A 220 -6.57 -9.91 -8.28
CA GLY A 220 -7.73 -9.10 -7.87
C GLY A 220 -9.01 -9.31 -8.68
N VAL A 221 -9.04 -10.19 -9.73
CA VAL A 221 -10.26 -10.44 -10.51
C VAL A 221 -11.26 -11.38 -9.83
N GLY A 222 -10.96 -11.91 -8.64
CA GLY A 222 -11.87 -12.77 -7.87
C GLY A 222 -11.73 -14.26 -8.16
N LYS A 223 -10.55 -14.78 -8.47
CA LYS A 223 -10.30 -16.22 -8.67
C LYS A 223 -10.68 -17.06 -7.45
N THR A 224 -10.32 -16.62 -6.25
CA THR A 224 -10.64 -17.29 -4.99
C THR A 224 -12.13 -17.32 -4.72
N ALA A 225 -12.87 -16.26 -5.08
CA ALA A 225 -14.31 -16.18 -4.95
C ALA A 225 -15.05 -17.28 -5.76
N ILE A 226 -14.49 -17.73 -6.89
CA ILE A 226 -15.07 -18.85 -7.67
C ILE A 226 -15.03 -20.16 -6.88
N ALA A 227 -13.94 -20.43 -6.15
CA ALA A 227 -13.84 -21.61 -5.29
C ALA A 227 -14.80 -21.51 -4.08
N GLU A 228 -14.97 -20.33 -3.51
CA GLU A 228 -15.93 -20.04 -2.45
C GLU A 228 -17.38 -20.18 -2.95
N GLY A 229 -17.67 -19.70 -4.16
CA GLY A 229 -18.97 -19.86 -4.82
C GLY A 229 -19.32 -21.32 -5.07
N LEU A 230 -18.34 -22.12 -5.51
CA LEU A 230 -18.52 -23.56 -5.65
C LEU A 230 -18.80 -24.22 -4.30
N ALA A 231 -18.10 -23.83 -3.23
CA ALA A 231 -18.35 -24.34 -1.89
C ALA A 231 -19.79 -24.03 -1.42
N ARG A 232 -20.31 -22.84 -1.71
CA ARG A 232 -21.72 -22.49 -1.44
C ARG A 232 -22.70 -23.33 -2.25
N LYS A 233 -22.45 -23.51 -3.56
CA LYS A 233 -23.33 -24.39 -4.41
C LYS A 233 -23.34 -25.82 -3.93
N ILE A 234 -22.22 -26.37 -3.45
CA ILE A 234 -22.17 -27.70 -2.82
C ILE A 234 -23.05 -27.75 -1.57
N VAL A 235 -22.97 -26.73 -0.71
CA VAL A 235 -23.79 -26.68 0.53
C VAL A 235 -25.27 -26.52 0.24
N MET A 236 -25.63 -25.79 -0.81
CA MET A 236 -27.01 -25.59 -1.26
C MET A 236 -27.57 -26.82 -2.02
N GLY A 237 -26.71 -27.75 -2.44
CA GLY A 237 -27.12 -28.90 -3.25
C GLY A 237 -27.30 -28.60 -4.75
N ASP A 238 -26.80 -27.45 -5.21
CA ASP A 238 -26.87 -26.99 -6.61
C ASP A 238 -25.67 -27.47 -7.43
N VAL A 239 -25.36 -28.76 -7.31
CA VAL A 239 -24.23 -29.41 -7.99
C VAL A 239 -24.64 -30.86 -8.36
N PRO A 240 -23.97 -31.49 -9.35
CA PRO A 240 -24.20 -32.92 -9.67
C PRO A 240 -23.91 -33.85 -8.49
N ASP A 241 -24.55 -35.03 -8.47
CA ASP A 241 -24.48 -36.00 -7.37
C ASP A 241 -23.07 -36.40 -6.96
N ASP A 242 -22.12 -36.45 -7.90
CA ASP A 242 -20.71 -36.78 -7.66
C ASP A 242 -19.93 -35.71 -6.90
N LEU A 243 -20.51 -34.52 -6.72
CA LEU A 243 -19.93 -33.39 -5.99
C LEU A 243 -20.67 -33.02 -4.69
N LEU A 244 -21.90 -33.58 -4.44
CA LEU A 244 -22.74 -33.22 -3.28
C LEU A 244 -22.05 -33.48 -1.93
N ASP A 245 -21.29 -34.57 -1.82
CA ASP A 245 -20.61 -34.97 -0.57
C ASP A 245 -19.16 -34.48 -0.51
N LYS A 246 -18.71 -33.65 -1.46
CA LYS A 246 -17.34 -33.17 -1.49
C LYS A 246 -17.13 -31.94 -0.59
N LYS A 247 -15.89 -31.81 -0.09
CA LYS A 247 -15.41 -30.67 0.70
C LYS A 247 -14.33 -29.96 -0.06
N ILE A 248 -14.36 -28.66 -0.06
CA ILE A 248 -13.29 -27.84 -0.65
C ILE A 248 -12.39 -27.35 0.48
N LEU A 249 -11.13 -27.78 0.44
CA LEU A 249 -10.10 -27.36 1.39
C LEU A 249 -9.09 -26.47 0.69
N SER A 250 -8.95 -25.23 1.15
CA SER A 250 -7.93 -24.30 0.67
C SER A 250 -6.60 -24.60 1.36
N LEU A 251 -5.56 -24.93 0.59
CA LEU A 251 -4.25 -25.32 1.09
C LEU A 251 -3.36 -24.08 1.28
N ASP A 252 -2.86 -23.88 2.51
CA ASP A 252 -1.88 -22.84 2.84
C ASP A 252 -0.45 -23.37 2.63
N LEU A 253 0.09 -23.13 1.44
CA LEU A 253 1.47 -23.50 1.11
C LEU A 253 2.49 -22.70 1.89
N SER A 254 2.22 -21.42 2.15
CA SER A 254 3.11 -20.53 2.91
C SER A 254 3.26 -21.01 4.36
N GLY A 255 2.15 -21.40 4.99
CA GLY A 255 2.13 -22.01 6.32
C GLY A 255 2.89 -23.35 6.38
N MET A 256 2.83 -24.13 5.30
CA MET A 256 3.56 -25.39 5.22
C MET A 256 5.09 -25.23 5.14
N VAL A 257 5.56 -24.14 4.51
CA VAL A 257 6.99 -23.80 4.43
C VAL A 257 7.47 -23.13 5.71
N ALA A 258 6.61 -22.35 6.37
CA ALA A 258 6.96 -21.65 7.59
C ALA A 258 7.40 -22.62 8.71
N GLY A 259 8.53 -22.30 9.35
CA GLY A 259 9.07 -23.10 10.46
C GLY A 259 9.79 -24.40 10.07
N THR A 260 9.95 -24.72 8.78
CA THR A 260 10.78 -25.82 8.34
C THR A 260 12.26 -25.41 8.30
N LYS A 261 13.13 -26.12 9.00
CA LYS A 261 14.58 -25.88 8.98
C LYS A 261 15.28 -26.67 7.87
N TYR A 262 14.67 -27.74 7.38
CA TYR A 262 15.24 -28.63 6.38
C TYR A 262 14.23 -28.92 5.27
N ARG A 263 14.74 -29.04 4.05
CA ARG A 263 13.98 -29.37 2.83
C ARG A 263 13.06 -30.59 2.98
N GLY A 264 13.55 -31.64 3.64
CA GLY A 264 12.77 -32.89 3.82
C GLY A 264 11.52 -32.72 4.68
N GLU A 265 11.47 -31.76 5.59
CA GLU A 265 10.29 -31.53 6.44
C GLU A 265 9.10 -31.00 5.65
N PHE A 266 9.33 -30.09 4.72
CA PHE A 266 8.28 -29.56 3.83
C PHE A 266 7.77 -30.65 2.88
N GLU A 267 8.68 -31.41 2.25
CA GLU A 267 8.32 -32.53 1.37
C GLU A 267 7.49 -33.59 2.14
N GLU A 268 7.84 -33.87 3.38
CA GLU A 268 7.09 -34.82 4.25
C GLU A 268 5.72 -34.29 4.63
N ARG A 269 5.58 -32.97 4.93
CA ARG A 269 4.29 -32.34 5.23
C ARG A 269 3.33 -32.40 4.04
N ILE A 270 3.78 -32.02 2.84
CA ILE A 270 2.96 -32.14 1.61
C ILE A 270 2.58 -33.59 1.35
N LYS A 271 3.52 -34.51 1.45
CA LYS A 271 3.24 -35.93 1.21
C LYS A 271 2.20 -36.49 2.18
N LYS A 272 2.28 -36.15 3.46
CA LYS A 272 1.28 -36.53 4.47
C LYS A 272 -0.08 -35.92 4.16
N ALA A 273 -0.15 -34.63 3.82
CA ALA A 273 -1.39 -33.95 3.45
C ALA A 273 -2.06 -34.62 2.24
N LEU A 274 -1.29 -34.94 1.19
CA LEU A 274 -1.81 -35.62 0.00
C LEU A 274 -2.26 -37.07 0.30
N GLU A 275 -1.58 -37.78 1.18
CA GLU A 275 -2.01 -39.11 1.63
C GLU A 275 -3.32 -39.06 2.42
N GLU A 276 -3.52 -37.99 3.23
CA GLU A 276 -4.76 -37.76 3.97
C GLU A 276 -5.90 -37.44 3.02
N VAL A 277 -5.68 -36.58 2.00
CA VAL A 277 -6.67 -36.27 0.94
C VAL A 277 -7.06 -37.55 0.17
N LYS A 278 -6.08 -38.37 -0.21
CA LYS A 278 -6.31 -39.63 -0.92
C LYS A 278 -7.13 -40.63 -0.10
N LYS A 279 -6.87 -40.72 1.20
CA LYS A 279 -7.58 -41.61 2.12
C LYS A 279 -9.03 -41.17 2.39
N SER A 280 -9.29 -39.84 2.43
CA SER A 280 -10.63 -39.32 2.67
C SER A 280 -11.55 -39.50 1.44
N GLY A 281 -11.02 -39.27 0.24
CA GLY A 281 -11.75 -39.44 -1.04
C GLY A 281 -12.88 -38.44 -1.30
N ASP A 282 -13.22 -37.60 -0.30
CA ASP A 282 -14.28 -36.57 -0.33
C ASP A 282 -13.74 -35.15 -0.46
N VAL A 283 -12.43 -34.98 -0.58
CA VAL A 283 -11.75 -33.67 -0.57
C VAL A 283 -11.38 -33.22 -1.99
N ILE A 284 -11.70 -31.97 -2.29
CA ILE A 284 -11.16 -31.20 -3.41
C ILE A 284 -10.22 -30.15 -2.84
N LEU A 285 -8.96 -30.15 -3.27
CA LEU A 285 -7.99 -29.15 -2.84
C LEU A 285 -8.12 -27.90 -3.69
N PHE A 286 -8.24 -26.73 -3.06
CA PHE A 286 -8.04 -25.45 -3.70
C PHE A 286 -6.62 -24.97 -3.39
N ILE A 287 -5.87 -24.63 -4.43
CA ILE A 287 -4.47 -24.15 -4.31
C ILE A 287 -4.40 -22.81 -5.02
N ASP A 288 -4.32 -21.76 -4.21
CA ASP A 288 -4.04 -20.43 -4.73
C ASP A 288 -2.56 -20.31 -5.06
N GLU A 289 -2.22 -19.45 -6.01
CA GLU A 289 -0.86 -19.31 -6.53
C GLU A 289 -0.23 -20.67 -6.91
N LEU A 290 -0.94 -21.49 -7.71
CA LEU A 290 -0.52 -22.84 -8.11
C LEU A 290 0.93 -22.89 -8.65
N HIS A 291 1.41 -21.79 -9.22
CA HIS A 291 2.78 -21.66 -9.74
C HIS A 291 3.86 -21.81 -8.64
N THR A 292 3.53 -21.51 -7.39
CA THR A 292 4.48 -21.63 -6.26
C THR A 292 4.89 -23.08 -6.02
N ILE A 293 4.03 -24.04 -6.36
CA ILE A 293 4.35 -25.47 -6.28
C ILE A 293 5.41 -25.87 -7.31
N VAL A 294 5.39 -25.26 -8.50
CA VAL A 294 6.24 -25.61 -9.65
C VAL A 294 7.47 -24.71 -9.74
N GLY A 295 7.35 -23.44 -9.33
CA GLY A 295 8.37 -22.41 -9.50
C GLY A 295 9.40 -22.32 -8.38
N ALA A 296 9.21 -23.02 -7.29
CA ALA A 296 10.12 -22.99 -6.14
C ALA A 296 11.51 -23.60 -6.43
N GLY A 297 11.75 -24.08 -7.66
CA GLY A 297 12.96 -24.80 -8.06
C GLY A 297 14.01 -24.04 -8.90
N SER A 298 13.86 -22.75 -9.17
CA SER A 298 14.80 -22.02 -10.03
C SER A 298 16.03 -21.44 -9.31
N ALA A 299 16.07 -21.43 -7.99
CA ALA A 299 17.28 -21.14 -7.22
C ALA A 299 17.94 -22.47 -6.78
N GLU A 300 19.26 -22.59 -6.85
CA GLU A 300 20.00 -23.78 -6.38
C GLU A 300 19.56 -24.11 -4.94
N GLY A 301 18.74 -25.16 -4.80
CA GLY A 301 18.22 -25.63 -3.50
C GLY A 301 16.71 -25.50 -3.27
N ALA A 302 15.93 -24.96 -4.19
CA ALA A 302 14.50 -24.81 -4.03
C ALA A 302 13.71 -26.12 -4.27
N VAL A 303 12.60 -26.28 -3.54
CA VAL A 303 11.82 -27.53 -3.47
C VAL A 303 10.91 -27.64 -4.69
N ASP A 304 11.03 -28.70 -5.44
CA ASP A 304 10.09 -29.06 -6.51
C ASP A 304 8.93 -29.90 -5.93
N ALA A 305 7.99 -29.23 -5.24
CA ALA A 305 6.76 -29.87 -4.73
C ALA A 305 5.89 -30.47 -5.86
N ALA A 306 6.09 -30.03 -7.10
CA ALA A 306 5.41 -30.58 -8.27
C ALA A 306 5.71 -32.08 -8.43
N ASN A 307 6.94 -32.53 -8.16
CA ASN A 307 7.29 -33.95 -8.28
C ASN A 307 6.55 -34.85 -7.29
N ILE A 308 6.06 -34.28 -6.18
CA ILE A 308 5.25 -35.03 -5.19
C ILE A 308 3.78 -35.09 -5.63
N ILE A 309 3.27 -34.00 -6.22
CA ILE A 309 1.85 -33.87 -6.61
C ILE A 309 1.58 -34.56 -7.95
N LYS A 310 2.49 -34.50 -8.92
CA LYS A 310 2.35 -35.06 -10.28
C LYS A 310 1.88 -36.54 -10.29
N PRO A 311 2.43 -37.47 -9.49
CA PRO A 311 1.97 -38.86 -9.49
C PRO A 311 0.52 -39.02 -9.03
N ALA A 312 0.10 -38.26 -8.01
CA ALA A 312 -1.28 -38.32 -7.49
C ALA A 312 -2.30 -37.74 -8.47
N LEU A 313 -1.99 -36.61 -9.12
CA LEU A 313 -2.77 -36.06 -10.23
C LEU A 313 -2.79 -37.00 -11.43
N GLY A 314 -1.64 -37.66 -11.71
CA GLY A 314 -1.49 -38.59 -12.83
C GLY A 314 -2.44 -39.79 -12.74
N ARG A 315 -2.65 -40.30 -11.55
CA ARG A 315 -3.51 -41.46 -11.27
C ARG A 315 -4.96 -41.07 -10.98
N GLY A 316 -5.28 -39.76 -10.93
CA GLY A 316 -6.61 -39.26 -10.57
C GLY A 316 -7.00 -39.54 -9.11
N GLU A 317 -6.01 -39.69 -8.24
CA GLU A 317 -6.21 -40.00 -6.82
C GLU A 317 -6.63 -38.77 -6.01
N ILE A 318 -6.37 -37.57 -6.52
CA ILE A 318 -6.76 -36.26 -5.94
C ILE A 318 -7.41 -35.38 -6.99
N ARG A 319 -8.32 -34.52 -6.56
CA ARG A 319 -8.90 -33.44 -7.37
C ARG A 319 -8.38 -32.10 -6.86
N VAL A 320 -7.92 -31.24 -7.78
CA VAL A 320 -7.33 -29.95 -7.46
C VAL A 320 -7.97 -28.85 -8.29
N ILE A 321 -8.32 -27.76 -7.66
CA ILE A 321 -8.64 -26.47 -8.28
C ILE A 321 -7.42 -25.58 -8.07
N GLY A 322 -6.74 -25.18 -9.13
CA GLY A 322 -5.63 -24.24 -9.05
C GLY A 322 -6.06 -22.83 -9.43
N ALA A 323 -5.39 -21.82 -8.88
CA ALA A 323 -5.52 -20.44 -9.31
C ALA A 323 -4.13 -19.85 -9.57
N THR A 324 -3.97 -19.08 -10.67
CA THR A 324 -2.69 -18.45 -11.05
C THR A 324 -2.92 -17.33 -12.06
N THR A 325 -1.88 -16.58 -12.38
CA THR A 325 -1.93 -15.59 -13.47
C THR A 325 -1.62 -16.22 -14.83
N LEU A 326 -1.98 -15.55 -15.93
CA LEU A 326 -1.72 -16.05 -17.29
C LEU A 326 -0.21 -16.22 -17.56
N ASN A 327 0.59 -15.29 -17.10
CA ASN A 327 2.05 -15.32 -17.31
C ASN A 327 2.71 -16.49 -16.57
N GLU A 328 2.28 -16.71 -15.32
CA GLU A 328 2.77 -17.81 -14.50
C GLU A 328 2.30 -19.17 -15.01
N TYR A 329 1.05 -19.26 -15.48
CA TYR A 329 0.53 -20.46 -16.10
C TYR A 329 1.39 -20.87 -17.31
N ARG A 330 1.68 -19.93 -18.22
CA ARG A 330 2.55 -20.17 -19.39
C ARG A 330 3.98 -20.54 -19.00
N LYS A 331 4.51 -19.87 -18.00
CA LYS A 331 5.92 -20.05 -17.57
C LYS A 331 6.15 -21.38 -16.87
N TYR A 332 5.20 -21.82 -16.03
CA TYR A 332 5.40 -22.94 -15.10
C TYR A 332 4.53 -24.16 -15.40
N ILE A 333 3.28 -23.97 -15.86
CA ILE A 333 2.34 -25.10 -16.05
C ILE A 333 2.38 -25.62 -17.51
N GLU A 334 2.29 -24.74 -18.51
CA GLU A 334 2.32 -25.13 -19.94
C GLU A 334 3.67 -25.74 -20.34
N LYS A 335 4.80 -25.28 -19.73
CA LYS A 335 6.11 -25.87 -20.03
C LYS A 335 6.30 -27.28 -19.47
N ASP A 336 5.49 -27.67 -18.51
CA ASP A 336 5.52 -29.01 -17.92
C ASP A 336 4.43 -29.90 -18.53
N ALA A 337 4.83 -30.73 -19.47
CA ALA A 337 3.91 -31.62 -20.20
C ALA A 337 3.08 -32.55 -19.30
N ALA A 338 3.52 -32.85 -18.07
CA ALA A 338 2.79 -33.68 -17.14
C ALA A 338 1.67 -32.90 -16.46
N LEU A 339 1.87 -31.64 -16.13
CA LEU A 339 0.88 -30.74 -15.54
C LEU A 339 -0.12 -30.24 -16.59
N GLU A 340 0.35 -29.82 -17.78
CA GLU A 340 -0.48 -29.35 -18.90
C GLU A 340 -1.57 -30.37 -19.26
N ARG A 341 -1.22 -31.66 -19.29
CA ARG A 341 -2.20 -32.74 -19.59
C ARG A 341 -3.19 -33.00 -18.47
N ARG A 342 -3.02 -32.42 -17.28
CA ARG A 342 -3.85 -32.68 -16.09
C ARG A 342 -4.71 -31.50 -15.69
N PHE A 343 -4.22 -30.30 -15.92
CA PHE A 343 -4.98 -29.08 -15.66
C PHE A 343 -5.75 -28.62 -16.90
N GLN A 344 -6.96 -28.14 -16.70
CA GLN A 344 -7.79 -27.52 -17.72
C GLN A 344 -7.94 -26.03 -17.40
N PRO A 345 -7.45 -25.12 -18.28
CA PRO A 345 -7.57 -23.70 -18.05
C PRO A 345 -9.02 -23.21 -18.07
N VAL A 346 -9.35 -22.33 -17.14
CA VAL A 346 -10.59 -21.57 -17.05
C VAL A 346 -10.18 -20.10 -16.93
N THR A 347 -10.44 -19.32 -17.97
CA THR A 347 -10.09 -17.90 -17.96
C THR A 347 -11.08 -17.12 -17.12
N VAL A 348 -10.55 -16.34 -16.18
CA VAL A 348 -11.31 -15.45 -15.29
C VAL A 348 -10.95 -14.01 -15.68
N GLY A 349 -11.88 -13.36 -16.39
CA GLY A 349 -11.71 -11.98 -16.81
C GLY A 349 -12.04 -10.96 -15.73
N GLU A 350 -11.64 -9.70 -15.96
CA GLU A 350 -12.10 -8.57 -15.16
C GLU A 350 -13.61 -8.42 -15.32
N PRO A 351 -14.40 -8.29 -14.23
CA PRO A 351 -15.83 -8.08 -14.32
C PRO A 351 -16.16 -6.71 -14.92
N SER A 352 -17.35 -6.57 -15.54
CA SER A 352 -17.84 -5.27 -15.98
C SER A 352 -18.05 -4.31 -14.79
N GLN A 353 -18.17 -3.01 -15.08
CA GLN A 353 -18.44 -2.03 -14.02
C GLN A 353 -19.78 -2.31 -13.34
N GLU A 354 -20.81 -2.73 -14.12
CA GLU A 354 -22.11 -3.09 -13.57
C GLU A 354 -22.02 -4.32 -12.66
N ALA A 355 -21.32 -5.37 -13.09
CA ALA A 355 -21.10 -6.56 -12.28
C ALA A 355 -20.30 -6.25 -11.01
N SER A 356 -19.32 -5.36 -11.11
CA SER A 356 -18.52 -4.90 -9.97
C SER A 356 -19.36 -4.11 -8.96
N LEU A 357 -20.28 -3.28 -9.44
CA LEU A 357 -21.21 -2.54 -8.57
C LEU A 357 -22.11 -3.50 -7.78
N GLU A 358 -22.64 -4.53 -8.44
CA GLU A 358 -23.44 -5.55 -7.76
C GLU A 358 -22.62 -6.33 -6.72
N ILE A 359 -21.35 -6.63 -7.00
CA ILE A 359 -20.43 -7.24 -6.02
C ILE A 359 -20.26 -6.33 -4.80
N LEU A 360 -19.99 -5.03 -5.00
CA LEU A 360 -19.84 -4.08 -3.90
C LEU A 360 -21.13 -3.95 -3.08
N LYS A 361 -22.29 -3.90 -3.73
CA LYS A 361 -23.59 -3.90 -3.02
C LYS A 361 -23.77 -5.15 -2.15
N GLY A 362 -23.34 -6.31 -2.65
CA GLY A 362 -23.39 -7.56 -1.89
C GLY A 362 -22.43 -7.62 -0.70
N LEU A 363 -21.30 -6.90 -0.78
CA LEU A 363 -20.30 -6.83 0.29
C LEU A 363 -20.60 -5.72 1.30
N ARG A 364 -21.37 -4.70 0.92
CA ARG A 364 -21.63 -3.48 1.69
C ARG A 364 -21.96 -3.74 3.16
N GLU A 365 -22.91 -4.65 3.43
CA GLU A 365 -23.38 -4.90 4.79
C GLU A 365 -22.24 -5.35 5.74
N LYS A 366 -21.30 -6.18 5.24
CA LYS A 366 -20.16 -6.65 6.03
C LYS A 366 -19.17 -5.52 6.34
N TYR A 367 -18.92 -4.63 5.36
CA TYR A 367 -18.05 -3.47 5.57
C TYR A 367 -18.70 -2.43 6.47
N GLU A 368 -20.00 -2.18 6.34
CA GLU A 368 -20.78 -1.32 7.24
C GLU A 368 -20.74 -1.84 8.68
N GLN A 369 -20.88 -3.14 8.89
CA GLN A 369 -20.77 -3.76 10.23
C GLN A 369 -19.35 -3.64 10.80
N HIS A 370 -18.32 -3.80 9.95
CA HIS A 370 -16.94 -3.72 10.39
C HIS A 370 -16.54 -2.29 10.80
N HIS A 371 -16.84 -1.31 9.96
CA HIS A 371 -16.50 0.09 10.21
C HIS A 371 -17.53 0.83 11.07
N LYS A 372 -18.72 0.23 11.29
CA LYS A 372 -19.86 0.83 12.00
C LYS A 372 -20.34 2.14 11.35
N LEU A 373 -20.32 2.20 10.04
CA LEU A 373 -20.70 3.33 9.19
C LEU A 373 -21.72 2.87 8.17
N THR A 374 -22.44 3.80 7.55
CA THR A 374 -23.28 3.54 6.38
C THR A 374 -22.56 3.97 5.11
N ILE A 375 -22.69 3.17 4.03
CA ILE A 375 -22.08 3.47 2.73
C ILE A 375 -23.19 3.74 1.74
N THR A 376 -23.18 4.93 1.12
CA THR A 376 -24.21 5.33 0.16
C THR A 376 -24.06 4.61 -1.18
N ASP A 377 -25.14 4.46 -1.94
CA ASP A 377 -25.09 3.87 -3.28
C ASP A 377 -24.20 4.70 -4.22
N GLU A 378 -24.24 6.03 -4.08
CA GLU A 378 -23.38 6.97 -4.83
C GLU A 378 -21.88 6.74 -4.54
N ALA A 379 -21.53 6.37 -3.30
CA ALA A 379 -20.15 6.02 -2.95
C ALA A 379 -19.70 4.71 -3.64
N LEU A 380 -20.58 3.70 -3.74
CA LEU A 380 -20.27 2.46 -4.44
C LEU A 380 -20.10 2.68 -5.95
N GLU A 381 -21.00 3.48 -6.56
CA GLU A 381 -20.89 3.86 -7.97
C GLU A 381 -19.60 4.66 -8.24
N ALA A 382 -19.26 5.58 -7.33
CA ALA A 382 -18.02 6.34 -7.40
C ALA A 382 -16.79 5.41 -7.26
N ALA A 383 -16.79 4.45 -6.33
CA ALA A 383 -15.70 3.52 -6.14
C ALA A 383 -15.40 2.71 -7.41
N VAL A 384 -16.45 2.22 -8.09
CA VAL A 384 -16.31 1.47 -9.34
C VAL A 384 -15.87 2.38 -10.49
N SER A 385 -16.55 3.50 -10.71
CA SER A 385 -16.29 4.37 -11.87
C SER A 385 -14.94 5.08 -11.77
N LEU A 386 -14.58 5.59 -10.57
CA LEU A 386 -13.31 6.26 -10.36
C LEU A 386 -12.13 5.29 -10.36
N SER A 387 -12.28 4.09 -9.77
CA SER A 387 -11.22 3.08 -9.84
C SER A 387 -10.99 2.60 -11.28
N ALA A 388 -12.04 2.38 -12.06
CA ALA A 388 -11.94 1.98 -13.46
C ALA A 388 -11.24 3.04 -14.31
N ARG A 389 -11.48 4.34 -14.00
CA ARG A 389 -10.95 5.47 -14.75
C ARG A 389 -9.53 5.87 -14.34
N TYR A 390 -9.23 5.79 -13.05
CA TYR A 390 -8.02 6.43 -12.49
C TYR A 390 -6.99 5.43 -11.95
N ILE A 391 -7.36 4.17 -11.68
CA ILE A 391 -6.44 3.13 -11.17
C ILE A 391 -6.26 2.06 -12.25
N ASN A 392 -5.16 2.15 -13.00
CA ASN A 392 -4.92 1.29 -14.17
C ASN A 392 -3.95 0.12 -13.88
N ASP A 393 -3.31 0.10 -12.72
CA ASP A 393 -2.36 -0.92 -12.30
C ASP A 393 -3.00 -2.09 -11.53
N ARG A 394 -4.30 -1.98 -11.22
CA ARG A 394 -5.11 -2.98 -10.53
C ARG A 394 -6.41 -3.27 -11.29
N PHE A 395 -7.06 -4.38 -10.96
CA PHE A 395 -8.25 -4.86 -11.64
C PHE A 395 -9.49 -4.81 -10.76
N LEU A 396 -10.67 -4.65 -11.37
CA LEU A 396 -11.95 -4.80 -10.71
C LEU A 396 -12.17 -6.29 -10.34
N PRO A 397 -12.89 -6.60 -9.24
CA PRO A 397 -13.53 -5.65 -8.30
C PRO A 397 -12.59 -5.16 -7.20
N ASP A 398 -11.41 -5.76 -7.03
CA ASP A 398 -10.48 -5.58 -5.91
C ASP A 398 -10.16 -4.09 -5.66
N LYS A 399 -9.76 -3.36 -6.71
CA LYS A 399 -9.45 -1.92 -6.60
C LYS A 399 -10.63 -1.05 -6.12
N ALA A 400 -11.87 -1.44 -6.44
CA ALA A 400 -13.05 -0.72 -5.98
C ALA A 400 -13.43 -1.09 -4.54
N ILE A 401 -13.18 -2.34 -4.14
CA ILE A 401 -13.32 -2.81 -2.75
C ILE A 401 -12.31 -2.10 -1.85
N ASP A 402 -11.04 -2.04 -2.26
CA ASP A 402 -9.99 -1.33 -1.52
C ASP A 402 -10.34 0.15 -1.30
N LEU A 403 -10.87 0.84 -2.34
CA LEU A 403 -11.30 2.23 -2.21
C LEU A 403 -12.46 2.40 -1.22
N MET A 404 -13.42 1.50 -1.26
CA MET A 404 -14.55 1.51 -0.34
C MET A 404 -14.09 1.30 1.11
N ASP A 405 -13.19 0.35 1.33
CA ASP A 405 -12.63 0.01 2.63
C ASP A 405 -11.80 1.16 3.21
N GLU A 406 -10.91 1.74 2.41
CA GLU A 406 -10.06 2.86 2.84
C GLU A 406 -10.87 4.13 3.10
N ALA A 407 -11.88 4.43 2.26
CA ALA A 407 -12.76 5.57 2.48
C ALA A 407 -13.57 5.42 3.78
N ALA A 408 -14.09 4.21 4.05
CA ALA A 408 -14.79 3.92 5.29
C ALA A 408 -13.85 4.05 6.50
N SER A 409 -12.63 3.54 6.39
CA SER A 409 -11.61 3.68 7.44
C SER A 409 -11.26 5.15 7.71
N ARG A 410 -11.09 5.96 6.66
CA ARG A 410 -10.80 7.39 6.77
C ARG A 410 -11.92 8.17 7.44
N VAL A 411 -13.17 7.98 7.00
CA VAL A 411 -14.35 8.62 7.61
C VAL A 411 -14.46 8.25 9.08
N ARG A 412 -14.19 7.00 9.44
CA ARG A 412 -14.15 6.55 10.82
C ARG A 412 -13.08 7.27 11.62
N MET A 413 -11.85 7.38 11.10
CA MET A 413 -10.75 8.10 11.77
C MET A 413 -11.07 9.58 11.95
N GLU A 414 -11.60 10.26 10.93
CA GLU A 414 -12.05 11.66 11.03
C GLU A 414 -13.13 11.86 12.10
N THR A 415 -14.00 10.85 12.27
CA THR A 415 -15.06 10.87 13.29
C THR A 415 -14.53 10.57 14.70
N GLU A 416 -13.46 9.77 14.80
CA GLU A 416 -12.78 9.41 16.05
C GLU A 416 -11.68 10.42 16.46
N GLU A 417 -11.37 11.43 15.63
CA GLU A 417 -10.37 12.45 15.98
C GLU A 417 -10.66 13.10 17.33
N ILE A 418 -9.63 13.09 18.19
CA ILE A 418 -9.69 13.67 19.55
C ILE A 418 -9.94 15.16 19.43
N SER A 419 -11.08 15.66 19.95
CA SER A 419 -11.33 17.10 19.92
C SER A 419 -10.21 17.89 20.61
N PRO A 420 -9.95 19.11 20.17
CA PRO A 420 -8.99 19.99 20.85
C PRO A 420 -9.27 20.13 22.35
N GLU A 421 -10.55 20.03 22.73
CA GLU A 421 -11.01 20.08 24.12
C GLU A 421 -10.58 18.85 24.93
N LEU A 422 -10.77 17.63 24.38
CA LEU A 422 -10.30 16.39 25.02
C LEU A 422 -8.78 16.37 25.14
N LYS A 423 -8.07 16.81 24.11
CA LYS A 423 -6.61 16.90 24.13
C LYS A 423 -6.13 17.87 25.21
N SER A 424 -6.81 19.02 25.35
CA SER A 424 -6.49 20.00 26.40
C SER A 424 -6.75 19.47 27.82
N LEU A 425 -7.79 18.63 27.98
CA LEU A 425 -8.09 17.99 29.28
C LEU A 425 -7.06 16.89 29.61
N GLU A 426 -6.64 16.10 28.65
CA GLU A 426 -5.60 15.09 28.81
C GLU A 426 -4.23 15.74 29.14
N GLU A 427 -3.88 16.87 28.49
CA GLU A 427 -2.69 17.64 28.82
C GLU A 427 -2.73 18.21 30.27
N LYS A 428 -3.89 18.68 30.71
CA LYS A 428 -4.09 19.16 32.09
C LYS A 428 -3.96 18.03 33.10
N ILE A 429 -4.50 16.84 32.83
CA ILE A 429 -4.32 15.67 33.72
C ILE A 429 -2.84 15.28 33.79
N ALA A 430 -2.13 15.26 32.68
CA ALA A 430 -0.70 14.94 32.65
C ALA A 430 0.14 15.94 33.48
N ALA A 431 -0.21 17.21 33.42
CA ALA A 431 0.42 18.24 34.28
C ALA A 431 0.12 18.03 35.77
N LEU A 432 -1.18 17.83 36.13
CA LEU A 432 -1.60 17.58 37.49
C LEU A 432 -1.00 16.30 38.10
N THR A 433 -0.81 15.26 37.27
CA THR A 433 -0.16 14.02 37.72
C THR A 433 1.31 14.28 38.11
N LYS A 434 2.04 15.10 37.35
CA LYS A 434 3.42 15.51 37.67
C LYS A 434 3.47 16.33 38.96
N ASP A 435 2.53 17.29 39.13
CA ASP A 435 2.48 18.13 40.32
C ASP A 435 2.10 17.31 41.54
N LYS A 436 1.23 16.32 41.43
CA LYS A 436 0.86 15.35 42.47
C LYS A 436 2.06 14.49 42.88
N GLU A 437 2.83 13.98 41.91
CA GLU A 437 4.07 13.23 42.20
C GLU A 437 5.09 14.09 42.93
N ALA A 438 5.27 15.33 42.52
CA ALA A 438 6.19 16.28 43.18
C ALA A 438 5.73 16.66 44.60
N ALA A 439 4.41 16.72 44.87
CA ALA A 439 3.86 16.97 46.20
C ALA A 439 4.08 15.74 47.13
N ILE A 440 3.93 14.52 46.60
CA ILE A 440 4.19 13.26 47.31
C ILE A 440 5.68 13.15 47.65
N GLU A 441 6.62 13.50 46.76
CA GLU A 441 8.06 13.51 47.04
C GLU A 441 8.41 14.48 48.16
N LYS A 442 7.68 15.61 48.26
CA LYS A 442 7.85 16.61 49.34
C LYS A 442 7.10 16.29 50.65
N GLN A 443 6.41 15.12 50.67
CA GLN A 443 5.57 14.66 51.83
C GLN A 443 4.39 15.60 52.17
N ASP A 444 3.96 16.42 51.21
CA ASP A 444 2.80 17.30 51.30
C ASP A 444 1.54 16.56 50.86
N TYR A 445 1.01 15.75 51.80
CA TYR A 445 -0.14 14.89 51.51
C TYR A 445 -1.46 15.66 51.37
N GLU A 446 -1.55 16.87 51.93
CA GLU A 446 -2.74 17.72 51.86
C GLU A 446 -2.91 18.27 50.42
N THR A 447 -1.84 18.81 49.88
CA THR A 447 -1.79 19.27 48.48
C THR A 447 -1.95 18.11 47.48
N ALA A 448 -1.35 16.95 47.77
CA ALA A 448 -1.52 15.76 46.91
C ALA A 448 -2.98 15.24 46.91
N ALA A 449 -3.72 15.36 48.05
CA ALA A 449 -5.14 15.00 48.10
C ALA A 449 -6.02 15.96 47.30
N GLN A 450 -5.75 17.28 47.36
CA GLN A 450 -6.47 18.28 46.57
C GLN A 450 -6.23 18.10 45.05
N LEU A 451 -5.00 17.84 44.67
CA LEU A 451 -4.67 17.57 43.26
C LEU A 451 -5.33 16.28 42.73
N ARG A 452 -5.47 15.25 43.56
CA ARG A 452 -6.19 14.03 43.22
C ARG A 452 -7.69 14.27 42.99
N ASP A 453 -8.31 15.11 43.79
CA ASP A 453 -9.74 15.45 43.61
C ASP A 453 -9.97 16.25 42.32
N ILE A 454 -9.02 17.13 41.97
CA ILE A 454 -9.04 17.87 40.70
C ILE A 454 -8.81 16.93 39.52
N GLU A 455 -7.84 16.02 39.61
CA GLU A 455 -7.56 14.98 38.59
C GLU A 455 -8.82 14.14 38.35
N LYS A 456 -9.50 13.70 39.39
CA LYS A 456 -10.75 12.94 39.30
C LYS A 456 -11.87 13.72 38.58
N ASN A 457 -12.02 15.02 38.91
CA ASN A 457 -13.01 15.87 38.26
C ASN A 457 -12.74 16.01 36.74
N TYR A 458 -11.47 16.14 36.31
CA TYR A 458 -11.13 16.17 34.89
C TYR A 458 -11.32 14.81 34.23
N GLN A 459 -11.06 13.71 34.94
CA GLN A 459 -11.33 12.35 34.44
C GLN A 459 -12.83 12.15 34.22
N ASP A 460 -13.67 12.55 35.16
CA ASP A 460 -15.12 12.49 35.04
C ASP A 460 -15.63 13.38 33.85
N GLN A 461 -15.00 14.53 33.60
CA GLN A 461 -15.29 15.37 32.44
C GLN A 461 -14.91 14.69 31.10
N ILE A 462 -13.74 14.04 31.04
CA ILE A 462 -13.32 13.26 29.88
C ILE A 462 -14.31 12.13 29.60
N ASP A 463 -14.72 11.41 30.65
CA ASP A 463 -15.66 10.29 30.51
C ASP A 463 -17.05 10.78 30.08
N MET A 464 -17.53 11.90 30.62
CA MET A 464 -18.78 12.54 30.18
C MET A 464 -18.70 12.99 28.71
N GLU A 465 -17.57 13.57 28.29
CA GLU A 465 -17.40 14.04 26.93
C GLU A 465 -17.24 12.89 25.93
N ARG A 466 -16.56 11.82 26.35
CA ARG A 466 -16.49 10.55 25.61
C ARG A 466 -17.87 9.88 25.48
N ASP A 467 -18.70 9.89 26.55
CA ASP A 467 -20.05 9.33 26.51
C ASP A 467 -21.03 10.20 25.70
N LYS A 468 -20.93 11.52 25.78
CA LYS A 468 -21.67 12.42 24.88
C LYS A 468 -21.34 12.14 23.43
N ARG A 469 -20.03 12.02 23.10
CA ARG A 469 -19.57 11.69 21.75
C ARG A 469 -20.04 10.31 21.31
N ARG A 470 -19.97 9.28 22.16
CA ARG A 470 -20.54 7.97 21.83
C ARG A 470 -22.01 8.02 21.48
N LYS A 471 -22.78 8.90 22.14
CA LYS A 471 -24.22 9.12 21.86
C LYS A 471 -24.43 9.98 20.60
N THR A 472 -23.57 10.96 20.34
CA THR A 472 -23.63 11.80 19.13
C THR A 472 -23.05 11.10 17.90
N ASN A 473 -22.00 10.31 18.07
CA ASN A 473 -21.39 9.46 17.02
C ASN A 473 -22.23 8.22 16.70
N ALA A 474 -23.35 7.97 17.39
CA ALA A 474 -24.36 7.00 16.95
C ALA A 474 -25.06 7.44 15.64
N GLN A 475 -24.85 8.68 15.19
CA GLN A 475 -25.17 9.18 13.85
C GLN A 475 -23.84 9.38 13.07
N HIS A 476 -23.15 8.29 12.75
CA HIS A 476 -21.97 8.36 11.89
C HIS A 476 -22.33 8.97 10.55
N ARG A 477 -21.52 9.95 10.10
CA ARG A 477 -21.60 10.49 8.75
C ARG A 477 -21.51 9.34 7.74
N PRO A 478 -22.41 9.22 6.78
CA PRO A 478 -22.30 8.18 5.75
C PRO A 478 -21.07 8.43 4.88
N VAL A 479 -20.49 7.35 4.37
CA VAL A 479 -19.45 7.41 3.35
C VAL A 479 -20.08 7.87 2.04
N THR A 480 -19.56 8.93 1.46
CA THR A 480 -20.08 9.60 0.26
C THR A 480 -19.15 9.41 -0.94
N ALA A 481 -19.62 9.78 -2.13
CA ALA A 481 -18.79 9.80 -3.35
C ALA A 481 -17.56 10.73 -3.22
N GLU A 482 -17.66 11.79 -2.40
CA GLU A 482 -16.55 12.73 -2.16
C GLU A 482 -15.43 12.08 -1.34
N ASP A 483 -15.78 11.21 -0.38
CA ASP A 483 -14.79 10.47 0.42
C ASP A 483 -14.00 9.50 -0.45
N ILE A 484 -14.70 8.80 -1.36
CA ILE A 484 -14.05 7.94 -2.38
C ILE A 484 -13.13 8.77 -3.28
N ALA A 485 -13.60 9.91 -3.78
CA ALA A 485 -12.80 10.79 -4.63
C ALA A 485 -11.56 11.32 -3.90
N ALA A 486 -11.66 11.60 -2.60
CA ALA A 486 -10.53 12.02 -1.78
C ALA A 486 -9.47 10.92 -1.61
N VAL A 487 -9.88 9.65 -1.46
CA VAL A 487 -8.95 8.50 -1.41
C VAL A 487 -8.28 8.32 -2.77
N VAL A 488 -9.04 8.35 -3.88
CA VAL A 488 -8.47 8.26 -5.24
C VAL A 488 -7.47 9.38 -5.48
N SER A 489 -7.78 10.61 -5.02
CA SER A 489 -6.85 11.74 -5.11
C SER A 489 -5.56 11.49 -4.32
N GLY A 490 -5.66 10.89 -3.13
CA GLY A 490 -4.49 10.51 -2.32
C GLY A 490 -3.61 9.46 -2.99
N TRP A 491 -4.20 8.45 -3.63
CA TRP A 491 -3.46 7.37 -4.30
C TRP A 491 -2.81 7.81 -5.61
N THR A 492 -3.54 8.61 -6.38
CA THR A 492 -3.13 8.97 -7.74
C THR A 492 -2.43 10.32 -7.83
N GLY A 493 -2.53 11.14 -6.79
CA GLY A 493 -2.06 12.53 -6.80
C GLY A 493 -2.92 13.47 -7.67
N ILE A 494 -4.13 13.01 -8.11
CA ILE A 494 -5.01 13.78 -8.99
C ILE A 494 -6.14 14.35 -8.16
N PRO A 495 -6.48 15.61 -8.28
CA PRO A 495 -7.69 16.17 -7.72
C PRO A 495 -8.92 15.60 -8.47
N VAL A 496 -9.45 14.47 -7.98
CA VAL A 496 -10.62 13.78 -8.58
C VAL A 496 -11.93 14.32 -8.03
N THR A 497 -11.90 15.12 -6.98
CA THR A 497 -13.07 15.84 -6.47
C THR A 497 -13.78 16.54 -7.62
N ARG A 498 -15.11 16.41 -7.69
CA ARG A 498 -15.96 17.02 -8.73
C ARG A 498 -15.41 18.39 -9.08
N LEU A 499 -15.46 18.75 -10.38
CA LEU A 499 -15.26 20.12 -10.83
C LEU A 499 -16.01 21.04 -9.84
N THR A 500 -15.33 21.40 -8.76
CA THR A 500 -15.81 22.44 -7.87
C THR A 500 -15.88 23.70 -8.70
N GLU A 501 -16.72 24.66 -8.34
CA GLU A 501 -16.77 25.96 -9.02
C GLU A 501 -15.35 26.54 -9.21
N ASP A 502 -14.43 26.25 -8.27
CA ASP A 502 -13.01 26.61 -8.33
C ASP A 502 -12.23 25.96 -9.48
N GLU A 503 -12.49 24.69 -9.84
CA GLU A 503 -11.78 24.01 -10.94
C GLU A 503 -12.31 24.48 -12.30
N GLY A 504 -13.62 24.76 -12.39
CA GLY A 504 -14.22 25.43 -13.55
C GLY A 504 -13.63 26.82 -13.77
N ALA A 505 -13.46 27.58 -12.69
CA ALA A 505 -12.82 28.90 -12.72
C ALA A 505 -11.34 28.80 -13.12
N ARG A 506 -10.59 27.83 -12.59
CA ARG A 506 -9.17 27.57 -12.98
C ARG A 506 -9.03 27.25 -14.46
N LEU A 507 -9.91 26.42 -15.02
CA LEU A 507 -9.90 26.10 -16.44
C LEU A 507 -10.27 27.31 -17.31
N LEU A 508 -11.15 28.19 -16.84
CA LEU A 508 -11.47 29.46 -17.52
C LEU A 508 -10.26 30.39 -17.52
N HIS A 509 -9.54 30.49 -16.40
CA HIS A 509 -8.35 31.35 -16.23
C HIS A 509 -7.03 30.64 -16.60
N MET A 510 -7.08 29.47 -17.25
CA MET A 510 -5.88 28.70 -17.63
C MET A 510 -4.94 29.52 -18.52
N GLU A 511 -5.47 30.36 -19.39
CA GLU A 511 -4.64 31.22 -20.27
C GLU A 511 -3.81 32.19 -19.45
N ASP A 512 -4.39 32.84 -18.42
CA ASP A 512 -3.69 33.73 -17.52
C ASP A 512 -2.61 33.01 -16.73
N THR A 513 -2.91 31.78 -16.24
CA THR A 513 -1.96 30.94 -15.52
C THR A 513 -0.77 30.53 -16.40
N LEU A 514 -1.01 30.15 -17.63
CA LEU A 514 0.06 29.82 -18.58
C LEU A 514 0.90 31.06 -18.94
N HIS A 515 0.27 32.22 -19.09
CA HIS A 515 0.96 33.50 -19.34
C HIS A 515 1.81 33.98 -18.14
N GLN A 516 1.58 33.51 -16.92
CA GLN A 516 2.46 33.82 -15.80
C GLN A 516 3.90 33.33 -16.03
N ARG A 517 4.08 32.21 -16.73
CA ARG A 517 5.40 31.61 -17.02
C ARG A 517 5.84 31.77 -18.46
N VAL A 518 4.93 31.73 -19.41
CA VAL A 518 5.22 31.85 -20.84
C VAL A 518 4.97 33.29 -21.29
N VAL A 519 6.01 33.89 -21.88
CA VAL A 519 5.96 35.25 -22.40
C VAL A 519 5.66 35.22 -23.90
N GLY A 520 4.77 36.06 -24.34
CA GLY A 520 4.30 36.06 -25.71
C GLY A 520 3.53 34.77 -26.05
N GLN A 521 3.59 34.30 -27.27
CA GLN A 521 3.02 33.01 -27.72
C GLN A 521 1.50 32.88 -27.51
N ASP A 522 0.74 34.00 -27.62
CA ASP A 522 -0.71 34.05 -27.34
C ASP A 522 -1.52 33.00 -28.12
N GLU A 523 -1.18 32.78 -29.42
CA GLU A 523 -1.84 31.75 -30.23
C GLU A 523 -1.62 30.35 -29.65
N ALA A 524 -0.39 30.04 -29.20
CA ALA A 524 -0.04 28.75 -28.64
C ALA A 524 -0.79 28.48 -27.33
N VAL A 525 -0.78 29.46 -26.43
CA VAL A 525 -1.47 29.37 -25.12
C VAL A 525 -2.97 29.20 -25.32
N LYS A 526 -3.59 29.99 -26.19
CA LYS A 526 -5.03 29.90 -26.50
C LYS A 526 -5.42 28.55 -27.14
N ALA A 527 -4.60 28.04 -28.06
CA ALA A 527 -4.86 26.74 -28.71
C ALA A 527 -4.78 25.59 -27.69
N VAL A 528 -3.74 25.57 -26.87
CA VAL A 528 -3.58 24.54 -25.80
C VAL A 528 -4.72 24.63 -24.79
N ALA A 529 -5.02 25.80 -24.24
CA ALA A 529 -6.11 25.99 -23.28
C ALA A 529 -7.49 25.55 -23.82
N ARG A 530 -7.77 25.87 -25.09
CA ARG A 530 -9.01 25.46 -25.77
C ARG A 530 -9.12 23.94 -25.90
N ALA A 531 -8.05 23.27 -26.31
CA ALA A 531 -8.03 21.81 -26.48
C ALA A 531 -8.18 21.09 -25.13
N ILE A 532 -7.54 21.60 -24.09
CA ILE A 532 -7.65 21.05 -22.73
C ILE A 532 -9.06 21.22 -22.18
N ARG A 533 -9.67 22.41 -22.35
CA ARG A 533 -11.08 22.62 -21.94
C ARG A 533 -12.01 21.62 -22.63
N ARG A 534 -11.86 21.38 -23.94
CA ARG A 534 -12.65 20.38 -24.68
C ARG A 534 -12.48 18.97 -24.13
N GLY A 535 -11.25 18.59 -23.79
CA GLY A 535 -10.93 17.28 -23.21
C GLY A 535 -11.54 17.06 -21.82
N ARG A 536 -11.49 18.08 -20.96
CA ARG A 536 -12.01 18.01 -19.60
C ARG A 536 -13.54 18.03 -19.49
N VAL A 537 -14.22 18.76 -20.39
CA VAL A 537 -15.70 18.77 -20.45
C VAL A 537 -16.29 17.47 -21.00
N GLY A 538 -15.44 16.55 -21.50
CA GLY A 538 -15.88 15.24 -22.02
C GLY A 538 -16.38 15.28 -23.48
N LEU A 539 -16.12 16.36 -24.22
CA LEU A 539 -16.51 16.48 -25.64
C LEU A 539 -15.56 15.77 -26.61
N LYS A 540 -14.49 15.14 -26.06
CA LYS A 540 -13.48 14.41 -26.84
C LYS A 540 -13.75 12.91 -26.78
N ASP A 541 -13.27 12.16 -27.79
CA ASP A 541 -13.30 10.71 -27.82
C ASP A 541 -12.58 10.14 -26.57
N PRO A 542 -13.27 9.36 -25.70
CA PRO A 542 -12.71 8.84 -24.48
C PRO A 542 -11.57 7.83 -24.69
N LYS A 543 -11.34 7.40 -25.93
CA LYS A 543 -10.24 6.49 -26.29
C LYS A 543 -8.91 7.22 -26.51
N ARG A 544 -8.92 8.53 -26.76
CA ARG A 544 -7.75 9.32 -27.12
C ARG A 544 -7.12 10.04 -25.92
N PRO A 545 -5.82 10.42 -25.96
CA PRO A 545 -5.18 11.28 -24.96
C PRO A 545 -5.96 12.60 -24.74
N ILE A 546 -5.82 13.26 -23.57
CA ILE A 546 -6.50 14.53 -23.24
C ILE A 546 -6.24 15.58 -24.32
N GLY A 547 -4.98 15.67 -24.82
CA GLY A 547 -4.56 16.55 -25.89
C GLY A 547 -3.34 16.02 -26.61
N SER A 548 -3.21 16.30 -27.89
CA SER A 548 -2.03 15.97 -28.70
C SER A 548 -1.60 17.19 -29.51
N PHE A 549 -0.37 17.66 -29.31
CA PHE A 549 0.15 18.88 -29.85
C PHE A 549 1.49 18.69 -30.56
N LEU A 550 1.69 19.38 -31.67
CA LEU A 550 3.00 19.51 -32.31
C LEU A 550 3.46 20.97 -32.27
N PHE A 551 4.52 21.24 -31.50
CA PHE A 551 5.09 22.57 -31.33
C PHE A 551 6.25 22.78 -32.31
N LEU A 552 6.08 23.70 -33.24
CA LEU A 552 7.05 24.04 -34.26
C LEU A 552 7.69 25.39 -33.94
N GLY A 553 8.98 25.54 -34.19
CA GLY A 553 9.65 26.81 -34.00
C GLY A 553 11.13 26.72 -33.63
N PRO A 554 11.86 27.84 -33.62
CA PRO A 554 13.28 27.85 -33.28
C PRO A 554 13.52 27.44 -31.81
N THR A 555 14.76 27.17 -31.45
CA THR A 555 15.15 26.88 -30.08
C THR A 555 15.02 28.11 -29.18
N GLY A 556 14.71 27.93 -27.91
CA GLY A 556 14.67 29.02 -26.94
C GLY A 556 13.46 29.96 -27.01
N VAL A 557 12.36 29.59 -27.71
CA VAL A 557 11.11 30.38 -27.79
C VAL A 557 10.05 30.01 -26.76
N GLY A 558 10.34 29.07 -25.85
CA GLY A 558 9.44 28.73 -24.77
C GLY A 558 8.63 27.43 -24.93
N LYS A 559 8.93 26.57 -25.96
CA LYS A 559 8.20 25.30 -26.18
C LYS A 559 8.18 24.39 -24.94
N THR A 560 9.35 24.12 -24.35
CA THR A 560 9.49 23.26 -23.15
C THR A 560 8.91 23.93 -21.90
N GLU A 561 8.99 25.27 -21.80
CA GLU A 561 8.43 26.01 -20.68
C GLU A 561 6.91 25.97 -20.67
N LEU A 562 6.28 26.04 -21.87
CA LEU A 562 4.83 25.84 -21.98
C LEU A 562 4.43 24.43 -21.52
N CYS A 563 5.23 23.39 -21.82
CA CYS A 563 4.95 22.03 -21.33
C CYS A 563 5.02 21.93 -19.80
N LYS A 564 5.99 22.59 -19.17
CA LYS A 564 6.11 22.64 -17.71
C LYS A 564 4.95 23.39 -17.06
N SER A 565 4.64 24.58 -17.60
CA SER A 565 3.51 25.38 -17.13
C SER A 565 2.18 24.62 -17.30
N LEU A 566 2.05 23.87 -18.38
CA LEU A 566 0.88 23.02 -18.60
C LEU A 566 0.78 21.87 -17.58
N ALA A 567 1.91 21.20 -17.27
CA ALA A 567 1.96 20.16 -16.25
C ALA A 567 1.55 20.69 -14.87
N GLU A 568 2.06 21.86 -14.49
CA GLU A 568 1.70 22.53 -13.24
C GLU A 568 0.23 22.95 -13.21
N ALA A 569 -0.29 23.56 -14.29
CA ALA A 569 -1.66 24.02 -14.36
C ALA A 569 -2.69 22.86 -14.34
N MET A 570 -2.33 21.71 -14.96
CA MET A 570 -3.21 20.56 -15.11
C MET A 570 -3.12 19.57 -13.94
N PHE A 571 -1.92 19.34 -13.43
CA PHE A 571 -1.62 18.26 -12.49
C PHE A 571 -1.06 18.77 -11.16
N GLY A 572 -0.88 20.10 -11.01
CA GLY A 572 -0.41 20.71 -9.75
C GLY A 572 1.10 20.57 -9.49
N ASP A 573 1.86 19.90 -10.36
CA ASP A 573 3.31 19.68 -10.23
C ASP A 573 3.99 19.82 -11.58
N GLU A 574 5.01 20.69 -11.67
CA GLU A 574 5.83 20.82 -12.89
C GLU A 574 6.61 19.53 -13.23
N ASN A 575 6.86 18.65 -12.22
CA ASN A 575 7.49 17.36 -12.39
C ASN A 575 6.54 16.28 -12.89
N ALA A 576 5.24 16.58 -13.07
CA ALA A 576 4.30 15.72 -13.76
C ALA A 576 4.53 15.77 -15.29
N MET A 577 5.79 15.91 -15.72
CA MET A 577 6.23 15.90 -17.11
C MET A 577 7.23 14.77 -17.35
N ILE A 578 6.95 13.94 -18.35
CA ILE A 578 7.84 12.88 -18.84
C ILE A 578 8.50 13.40 -20.12
N ARG A 579 9.79 13.72 -20.05
CA ARG A 579 10.55 14.15 -21.24
C ARG A 579 11.32 12.97 -21.83
N ILE A 580 11.24 12.83 -23.16
CA ILE A 580 11.95 11.85 -23.96
C ILE A 580 12.60 12.59 -25.12
N ASP A 581 13.92 12.54 -25.20
CA ASP A 581 14.69 13.13 -26.28
C ASP A 581 14.78 12.16 -27.45
N MET A 582 14.24 12.55 -28.61
CA MET A 582 14.18 11.70 -29.78
C MET A 582 15.53 11.55 -30.49
N SER A 583 16.52 12.34 -30.13
CA SER A 583 17.88 12.13 -30.63
C SER A 583 18.53 10.84 -30.10
N GLU A 584 18.02 10.27 -29.02
CA GLU A 584 18.44 8.94 -28.51
C GLU A 584 17.78 7.77 -29.26
N TYR A 585 16.77 8.05 -30.14
CA TYR A 585 15.94 7.05 -30.83
C TYR A 585 16.03 7.17 -32.34
N MET A 586 17.20 7.49 -32.84
CA MET A 586 17.47 7.65 -34.30
C MET A 586 17.60 6.30 -35.00
N GLU A 587 17.97 5.23 -34.30
CA GLU A 587 18.22 3.92 -34.86
C GLU A 587 17.07 2.94 -34.50
N ARG A 588 16.77 2.02 -35.42
CA ARG A 588 15.69 1.06 -35.28
C ARG A 588 15.76 0.23 -33.99
N HIS A 589 16.94 -0.19 -33.59
CA HIS A 589 17.09 -1.00 -32.37
C HIS A 589 16.83 -0.22 -31.08
N THR A 590 16.94 1.12 -31.09
CA THR A 590 16.66 1.94 -29.90
C THR A 590 15.17 2.09 -29.62
N VAL A 591 14.29 1.85 -30.63
CA VAL A 591 12.83 1.90 -30.46
C VAL A 591 12.34 0.86 -29.44
N SER A 592 13.01 -0.30 -29.38
CA SER A 592 12.72 -1.32 -28.37
C SER A 592 12.93 -0.82 -26.93
N ARG A 593 13.77 0.19 -26.69
CA ARG A 593 13.93 0.80 -25.36
C ARG A 593 12.71 1.61 -24.95
N LEU A 594 11.90 2.13 -25.89
CA LEU A 594 10.67 2.86 -25.56
C LEU A 594 9.58 1.93 -25.02
N ILE A 595 9.40 0.76 -25.64
CA ILE A 595 8.28 -0.16 -25.40
C ILE A 595 8.73 -1.37 -24.58
N GLY A 596 10.02 -1.68 -24.58
CA GLY A 596 10.65 -2.87 -24.02
C GLY A 596 11.18 -3.83 -25.10
N SER A 597 12.20 -4.61 -24.75
CA SER A 597 12.83 -5.58 -25.64
C SER A 597 11.96 -6.83 -25.81
N PRO A 598 11.85 -7.41 -27.02
CA PRO A 598 11.15 -8.67 -27.24
C PRO A 598 11.72 -9.82 -26.41
N PRO A 599 10.94 -10.88 -26.13
CA PRO A 599 11.43 -12.06 -25.43
C PRO A 599 12.69 -12.65 -26.07
N GLY A 600 13.72 -12.94 -25.26
CA GLY A 600 14.99 -13.49 -25.74
C GLY A 600 16.10 -12.48 -26.03
N TYR A 601 15.84 -11.18 -25.93
CA TYR A 601 16.86 -10.14 -26.04
C TYR A 601 17.25 -9.60 -24.65
N VAL A 602 18.51 -9.13 -24.54
CA VAL A 602 19.04 -8.51 -23.32
C VAL A 602 18.19 -7.27 -22.98
N GLY A 603 17.76 -7.15 -21.70
CA GLY A 603 16.92 -6.03 -21.24
C GLY A 603 15.40 -6.27 -21.34
N HIS A 604 14.94 -7.49 -21.61
CA HIS A 604 13.51 -7.83 -21.61
C HIS A 604 12.83 -7.60 -20.26
N ASP A 605 13.56 -7.88 -19.16
CA ASP A 605 13.04 -7.73 -17.79
C ASP A 605 13.01 -6.26 -17.31
N GLU A 606 13.71 -5.34 -17.97
CA GLU A 606 13.82 -3.93 -17.56
C GLU A 606 12.58 -3.08 -17.97
N GLY A 607 11.70 -3.60 -18.84
CA GLY A 607 10.54 -2.86 -19.35
C GLY A 607 10.94 -1.69 -20.26
N GLY A 608 9.96 -1.06 -20.92
CA GLY A 608 10.20 0.09 -21.78
C GLY A 608 10.28 1.41 -21.01
N GLN A 609 11.19 2.30 -21.42
CA GLN A 609 11.38 3.59 -20.73
C GLN A 609 10.13 4.50 -20.78
N LEU A 610 9.40 4.51 -21.88
CA LEU A 610 8.14 5.25 -22.01
C LEU A 610 7.03 4.55 -21.25
N THR A 611 6.86 3.24 -21.49
CA THR A 611 5.76 2.46 -20.90
C THR A 611 5.83 2.41 -19.38
N GLU A 612 7.01 2.21 -18.80
CA GLU A 612 7.19 2.20 -17.35
C GLU A 612 6.98 3.59 -16.70
N LYS A 613 7.49 4.66 -17.34
CA LYS A 613 7.29 6.02 -16.82
C LYS A 613 5.81 6.41 -16.82
N VAL A 614 5.07 6.13 -17.91
CA VAL A 614 3.65 6.46 -18.02
C VAL A 614 2.81 5.57 -17.11
N ARG A 615 3.15 4.28 -16.96
CA ARG A 615 2.48 3.38 -16.04
C ARG A 615 2.58 3.88 -14.59
N ARG A 616 3.75 4.41 -14.20
CA ARG A 616 3.96 4.99 -12.86
C ARG A 616 3.33 6.38 -12.68
N LYS A 617 3.25 7.16 -13.77
CA LYS A 617 2.66 8.51 -13.79
C LYS A 617 1.65 8.63 -14.93
N PRO A 618 0.46 8.01 -14.82
CA PRO A 618 -0.54 8.02 -15.89
C PRO A 618 -1.15 9.39 -16.16
N TYR A 619 -0.92 10.34 -15.25
CA TYR A 619 -1.35 11.74 -15.38
C TYR A 619 -0.11 12.61 -15.53
N SER A 620 0.28 12.81 -16.77
CA SER A 620 1.50 13.57 -17.07
C SER A 620 1.42 14.22 -18.44
N VAL A 621 2.24 15.23 -18.63
CA VAL A 621 2.58 15.75 -19.95
C VAL A 621 3.74 14.92 -20.51
N VAL A 622 3.52 14.19 -21.57
CA VAL A 622 4.57 13.42 -22.23
C VAL A 622 5.14 14.27 -23.37
N LEU A 623 6.37 14.71 -23.19
CA LEU A 623 7.08 15.54 -24.15
C LEU A 623 8.07 14.71 -24.98
N PHE A 624 7.83 14.58 -26.26
CA PHE A 624 8.75 14.03 -27.25
C PHE A 624 9.53 15.19 -27.89
N ASP A 625 10.78 15.37 -27.50
CA ASP A 625 11.61 16.50 -27.94
C ASP A 625 12.35 16.13 -29.22
N GLU A 626 12.36 17.04 -30.21
CA GLU A 626 13.00 16.89 -31.53
C GLU A 626 12.51 15.66 -32.32
N ILE A 627 11.17 15.53 -32.49
CA ILE A 627 10.50 14.38 -33.09
C ILE A 627 10.97 14.06 -34.52
N GLU A 628 11.49 15.07 -35.28
CA GLU A 628 12.07 14.90 -36.58
C GLU A 628 13.31 14.04 -36.64
N LYS A 629 13.98 13.85 -35.50
CA LYS A 629 15.17 12.98 -35.40
C LYS A 629 14.84 11.51 -35.15
N ALA A 630 13.61 11.21 -34.75
CA ALA A 630 13.19 9.87 -34.45
C ALA A 630 13.17 8.95 -35.68
N HIS A 631 13.49 7.67 -35.46
CA HIS A 631 13.29 6.65 -36.47
C HIS A 631 11.78 6.49 -36.81
N GLU A 632 11.45 6.12 -38.04
CA GLU A 632 10.05 5.98 -38.50
C GLU A 632 9.21 5.02 -37.64
N ASP A 633 9.82 3.98 -37.10
CA ASP A 633 9.12 3.03 -36.20
C ASP A 633 8.61 3.70 -34.91
N VAL A 634 9.24 4.80 -34.43
CA VAL A 634 8.72 5.61 -33.34
C VAL A 634 7.39 6.26 -33.72
N TRP A 635 7.25 6.73 -34.92
CA TRP A 635 6.01 7.34 -35.40
C TRP A 635 4.85 6.33 -35.44
N ASN A 636 5.14 5.05 -35.79
CA ASN A 636 4.15 3.97 -35.72
C ASN A 636 3.64 3.73 -34.27
N VAL A 637 4.56 3.80 -33.31
CA VAL A 637 4.21 3.73 -31.87
C VAL A 637 3.33 4.91 -31.46
N LEU A 638 3.70 6.11 -31.87
CA LEU A 638 2.93 7.33 -31.58
C LEU A 638 1.55 7.29 -32.24
N LEU A 639 1.41 6.77 -33.47
CA LEU A 639 0.11 6.58 -34.11
C LEU A 639 -0.82 5.73 -33.26
N GLN A 640 -0.33 4.63 -32.67
CA GLN A 640 -1.14 3.79 -31.79
C GLN A 640 -1.58 4.54 -30.53
N ILE A 641 -0.69 5.35 -29.93
CA ILE A 641 -1.01 6.18 -28.77
C ILE A 641 -2.07 7.23 -29.14
N LEU A 642 -1.93 7.90 -30.28
CA LEU A 642 -2.83 8.98 -30.71
C LEU A 642 -4.23 8.47 -31.11
N ASP A 643 -4.34 7.24 -31.60
CA ASP A 643 -5.62 6.65 -32.02
C ASP A 643 -6.33 5.90 -30.90
N ASP A 644 -5.62 4.92 -30.30
CA ASP A 644 -6.19 4.01 -29.32
C ASP A 644 -5.99 4.48 -27.86
N GLY A 645 -5.15 5.51 -27.64
CA GLY A 645 -4.78 5.98 -26.30
C GLY A 645 -4.10 4.93 -25.45
N ARG A 646 -3.55 3.88 -26.05
CA ARG A 646 -2.88 2.79 -25.33
C ARG A 646 -1.78 2.17 -26.17
N ILE A 647 -0.84 1.53 -25.52
CA ILE A 647 0.21 0.74 -26.15
C ILE A 647 0.41 -0.57 -25.38
N THR A 648 0.77 -1.63 -26.08
CA THR A 648 1.13 -2.90 -25.44
C THR A 648 2.66 -2.98 -25.32
N ASP A 649 3.16 -3.18 -24.10
CA ASP A 649 4.59 -3.33 -23.85
C ASP A 649 5.10 -4.72 -24.28
N SER A 650 6.42 -4.91 -24.24
CA SER A 650 7.07 -6.19 -24.59
C SER A 650 6.66 -7.37 -23.69
N GLN A 651 6.09 -7.10 -22.53
CA GLN A 651 5.60 -8.11 -21.58
C GLN A 651 4.11 -8.42 -21.80
N GLY A 652 3.48 -7.82 -22.82
CA GLY A 652 2.07 -8.00 -23.13
C GLY A 652 1.12 -7.17 -22.28
N ARG A 653 1.62 -6.25 -21.44
CA ARG A 653 0.80 -5.38 -20.60
C ARG A 653 0.34 -4.16 -21.38
N THR A 654 -0.90 -3.78 -21.24
CA THR A 654 -1.46 -2.57 -21.84
C THR A 654 -1.16 -1.36 -20.97
N VAL A 655 -0.51 -0.33 -21.54
CA VAL A 655 -0.24 0.95 -20.88
C VAL A 655 -1.19 2.01 -21.45
N ASP A 656 -1.92 2.69 -20.59
CA ASP A 656 -2.95 3.66 -20.96
C ASP A 656 -2.39 5.09 -21.00
N PHE A 657 -2.66 5.81 -22.08
CA PHE A 657 -2.28 7.21 -22.32
C PHE A 657 -3.48 8.16 -22.36
N LYS A 658 -4.71 7.67 -22.09
CA LYS A 658 -5.94 8.49 -22.19
C LYS A 658 -5.92 9.70 -21.27
N ASN A 659 -5.25 9.59 -20.15
CA ASN A 659 -5.14 10.66 -19.16
C ASN A 659 -3.85 11.50 -19.32
N THR A 660 -3.09 11.31 -20.38
CA THR A 660 -1.89 12.09 -20.68
C THR A 660 -2.16 13.21 -21.67
N VAL A 661 -1.30 14.22 -21.64
CA VAL A 661 -1.19 15.23 -22.71
C VAL A 661 0.07 14.95 -23.52
N ILE A 662 -0.07 14.65 -24.78
CA ILE A 662 1.06 14.36 -25.67
C ILE A 662 1.54 15.65 -26.33
N VAL A 663 2.79 16.00 -26.14
CA VAL A 663 3.43 17.15 -26.79
C VAL A 663 4.66 16.68 -27.55
N MET A 664 4.74 17.03 -28.79
CA MET A 664 5.90 16.79 -29.66
C MET A 664 6.52 18.13 -30.02
N THR A 665 7.84 18.26 -29.95
CA THR A 665 8.51 19.49 -30.42
C THR A 665 9.32 19.19 -31.68
N SER A 666 9.40 20.19 -32.56
CA SER A 666 10.24 20.12 -33.75
C SER A 666 10.86 21.49 -34.10
N ASN A 667 12.02 21.41 -34.69
CA ASN A 667 12.77 22.57 -35.18
C ASN A 667 12.66 22.73 -36.70
N ILE A 668 11.76 21.97 -37.35
CA ILE A 668 11.49 22.12 -38.81
C ILE A 668 11.01 23.52 -39.11
N GLY A 669 11.52 24.12 -40.16
CA GLY A 669 11.19 25.48 -40.60
C GLY A 669 11.73 26.60 -39.69
N ALA A 670 12.57 26.27 -38.69
CA ALA A 670 13.13 27.27 -37.78
C ALA A 670 13.87 28.41 -38.52
N LYS A 671 14.54 28.10 -39.62
CA LYS A 671 15.24 29.11 -40.47
C LYS A 671 14.28 30.14 -41.06
N ALA A 672 13.13 29.71 -41.59
CA ALA A 672 12.11 30.59 -42.15
C ALA A 672 11.48 31.50 -41.08
N LEU A 673 11.22 30.96 -39.89
CA LEU A 673 10.68 31.73 -38.76
C LEU A 673 11.70 32.74 -38.19
N THR A 674 12.96 32.37 -38.14
CA THR A 674 14.04 33.29 -37.66
C THR A 674 14.26 34.39 -38.69
N ALA A 675 14.24 34.11 -39.96
CA ALA A 675 14.37 35.12 -41.02
C ALA A 675 13.20 36.12 -41.06
N ALA A 676 11.98 35.67 -40.77
CA ALA A 676 10.80 36.50 -40.62
C ALA A 676 10.91 37.37 -39.32
N GLY A 677 11.41 36.79 -38.24
CA GLY A 677 11.64 37.51 -36.97
C GLY A 677 12.77 38.58 -37.05
N ALA A 678 13.83 38.35 -37.83
CA ALA A 678 14.92 39.31 -38.02
C ALA A 678 14.48 40.60 -38.73
N LYS A 679 13.45 40.55 -39.52
CA LYS A 679 12.82 41.71 -40.15
C LYS A 679 11.96 42.53 -39.20
N LEU A 680 11.57 42.00 -38.08
CA LEU A 680 10.80 42.63 -36.99
C LEU A 680 11.63 43.40 -35.99
N GLY A 681 12.97 43.21 -35.97
CA GLY A 681 13.86 43.67 -34.86
C GLY A 681 14.40 45.10 -34.94
N PHE A 682 14.01 45.94 -35.89
CA PHE A 682 14.62 47.27 -36.09
C PHE A 682 13.68 48.48 -36.05
N ASN A 683 12.41 48.31 -35.69
CA ASN A 683 11.52 49.48 -35.46
C ASN A 683 10.99 49.52 -34.02
N THR A 684 11.56 50.51 -33.29
CA THR A 684 10.95 51.04 -32.06
C THR A 684 9.70 51.82 -32.46
N GLU A 685 8.54 51.36 -32.02
CA GLU A 685 7.36 52.06 -31.58
C GLU A 685 6.07 51.27 -31.72
N GLU A 686 5.18 51.45 -30.79
CA GLU A 686 3.92 50.81 -30.38
C GLU A 686 2.83 50.49 -31.42
N HIS A 687 3.15 50.20 -32.70
CA HIS A 687 2.18 49.77 -33.67
C HIS A 687 2.49 48.38 -34.22
N ARG A 688 1.56 47.41 -34.07
CA ARG A 688 1.54 46.13 -34.78
C ARG A 688 1.59 46.39 -36.26
N ASP A 689 2.78 46.22 -36.83
CA ASP A 689 3.04 46.43 -38.27
C ASP A 689 2.31 45.36 -39.06
N PRO A 690 1.35 45.70 -39.91
CA PRO A 690 0.59 44.71 -40.74
C PRO A 690 1.52 43.90 -41.66
N ASP A 691 2.70 44.43 -42.02
CA ASP A 691 3.72 43.75 -42.80
C ASP A 691 4.42 42.61 -42.02
N ALA A 692 4.53 42.73 -40.72
CA ALA A 692 5.10 41.73 -39.81
C ALA A 692 4.17 40.51 -39.61
N GLU A 693 2.90 40.72 -39.51
CA GLU A 693 1.89 39.67 -39.41
C GLU A 693 1.75 38.87 -40.71
N GLN A 694 1.87 39.58 -41.86
CA GLN A 694 1.92 38.95 -43.18
C GLN A 694 3.21 38.15 -43.38
N ALA A 695 4.37 38.63 -42.93
CA ALA A 695 5.63 37.91 -42.98
C ALA A 695 5.59 36.63 -42.13
N PHE A 696 5.01 36.67 -40.94
CA PHE A 696 4.80 35.50 -40.08
C PHE A 696 3.83 34.48 -40.73
N THR A 697 2.74 34.95 -41.35
CA THR A 697 1.78 34.09 -42.03
C THR A 697 2.42 33.33 -43.19
N ARG A 698 3.24 34.01 -44.00
CA ARG A 698 4.01 33.38 -45.10
C ARG A 698 5.04 32.37 -44.57
N ALA A 699 5.74 32.73 -43.47
CA ALA A 699 6.69 31.81 -42.82
C ALA A 699 5.95 30.57 -42.26
N LYS A 700 4.77 30.71 -41.65
CA LYS A 700 3.92 29.63 -41.17
C LYS A 700 3.51 28.69 -42.32
N GLU A 701 3.11 29.24 -43.49
CA GLU A 701 2.80 28.44 -44.71
C GLU A 701 4.01 27.62 -45.17
N THR A 702 5.20 28.24 -45.21
CA THR A 702 6.44 27.56 -45.58
C THR A 702 6.76 26.43 -44.59
N VAL A 703 6.68 26.66 -43.29
CA VAL A 703 6.89 25.65 -42.24
C VAL A 703 5.91 24.50 -42.39
N MET A 704 4.62 24.80 -42.63
CA MET A 704 3.60 23.79 -42.85
C MET A 704 3.85 22.95 -44.13
N ALA A 705 4.43 23.56 -45.18
CA ALA A 705 4.83 22.83 -46.39
C ALA A 705 6.01 21.87 -46.09
N GLU A 706 7.06 22.34 -45.41
CA GLU A 706 8.20 21.50 -45.01
C GLU A 706 7.75 20.34 -44.06
N LEU A 707 6.83 20.63 -43.16
CA LEU A 707 6.25 19.61 -42.25
C LEU A 707 5.57 18.48 -43.04
N ARG A 708 4.76 18.83 -44.04
CA ARG A 708 4.07 17.86 -44.93
C ARG A 708 5.03 17.02 -45.75
N GLN A 709 6.23 17.52 -46.04
CA GLN A 709 7.28 16.74 -46.70
C GLN A 709 7.99 15.76 -45.75
N THR A 710 8.12 16.13 -44.50
CA THR A 710 8.86 15.34 -43.49
C THR A 710 8.01 14.25 -42.89
N PHE A 711 6.76 14.57 -42.50
CA PHE A 711 5.86 13.62 -41.84
C PHE A 711 4.76 13.12 -42.76
N ARG A 712 4.40 11.85 -42.59
CA ARG A 712 3.29 11.25 -43.32
C ARG A 712 1.97 11.96 -43.00
N PRO A 713 1.08 12.18 -43.99
CA PRO A 713 -0.23 12.82 -43.78
C PRO A 713 -1.08 12.12 -42.71
N GLU A 714 -0.97 10.80 -42.61
CA GLU A 714 -1.61 9.96 -41.62
C GLU A 714 -1.26 10.40 -40.17
N PHE A 715 0.02 10.66 -39.91
CA PHE A 715 0.50 11.11 -38.61
C PHE A 715 -0.02 12.52 -38.27
N LEU A 716 0.08 13.45 -39.21
CA LEU A 716 -0.35 14.84 -39.00
C LEU A 716 -1.86 14.96 -38.74
N ASN A 717 -2.69 14.13 -39.37
CA ASN A 717 -4.13 14.10 -39.20
C ASN A 717 -4.61 13.57 -37.83
N ARG A 718 -3.72 12.93 -37.05
CA ARG A 718 -4.03 12.40 -35.73
C ARG A 718 -3.71 13.37 -34.61
N ILE A 719 -2.98 14.44 -34.91
CA ILE A 719 -2.60 15.49 -33.98
C ILE A 719 -3.75 16.47 -33.86
N ASP A 720 -4.16 16.83 -32.63
CA ASP A 720 -5.29 17.75 -32.40
C ASP A 720 -4.97 19.16 -32.88
N ASP A 721 -3.74 19.66 -32.64
CA ASP A 721 -3.34 21.02 -33.06
C ASP A 721 -1.83 21.05 -33.36
N ILE A 722 -1.50 21.75 -34.46
CA ILE A 722 -0.12 22.05 -34.89
C ILE A 722 0.15 23.52 -34.60
N ILE A 723 1.01 23.81 -33.65
CA ILE A 723 1.21 25.15 -33.13
C ILE A 723 2.59 25.66 -33.55
N VAL A 724 2.62 26.80 -34.24
CA VAL A 724 3.85 27.46 -34.68
C VAL A 724 4.20 28.58 -33.72
N PHE A 725 5.35 28.44 -33.04
CA PHE A 725 5.87 29.43 -32.12
C PHE A 725 6.57 30.55 -32.89
N ARG A 726 6.23 31.81 -32.58
CA ARG A 726 6.92 32.97 -33.13
C ARG A 726 8.29 33.18 -32.50
N ALA A 727 9.19 33.80 -33.21
CA ALA A 727 10.44 34.31 -32.63
C ALA A 727 10.12 35.34 -31.56
N LEU A 728 10.88 35.36 -30.46
CA LEU A 728 10.70 36.33 -29.38
C LEU A 728 11.15 37.71 -29.82
N THR A 729 10.37 38.73 -29.48
CA THR A 729 10.73 40.16 -29.67
C THR A 729 11.68 40.59 -28.54
N GLN A 730 12.30 41.75 -28.71
CA GLN A 730 13.17 42.29 -27.65
C GLN A 730 12.41 42.60 -26.36
N ALA A 731 11.15 43.05 -26.47
CA ALA A 731 10.26 43.24 -25.32
C ALA A 731 9.94 41.90 -24.62
N ASP A 732 9.68 40.83 -25.38
CA ASP A 732 9.44 39.50 -24.83
C ASP A 732 10.68 39.01 -24.04
N ILE A 733 11.89 39.26 -24.57
CA ILE A 733 13.15 38.84 -23.92
C ILE A 733 13.41 39.61 -22.64
N GLN A 734 13.13 40.92 -22.62
CA GLN A 734 13.21 41.73 -21.39
C GLN A 734 12.27 41.19 -20.31
N GLU A 735 11.04 40.81 -20.68
CA GLU A 735 10.09 40.24 -19.73
C GLU A 735 10.53 38.84 -19.25
N VAL A 736 11.12 38.03 -20.15
CA VAL A 736 11.73 36.72 -19.76
C VAL A 736 12.87 36.96 -18.75
N ALA A 737 13.75 37.98 -19.01
CA ALA A 737 14.83 38.36 -18.12
C ALA A 737 14.30 38.78 -16.73
N ARG A 738 13.23 39.61 -16.67
CA ARG A 738 12.60 40.00 -15.40
C ARG A 738 12.10 38.80 -14.62
N ARG A 739 11.44 37.86 -15.28
CA ARG A 739 10.93 36.63 -14.62
C ARG A 739 12.03 35.73 -14.10
N MET A 740 13.09 35.54 -14.89
CA MET A 740 14.26 34.79 -14.43
C MET A 740 14.96 35.48 -13.25
N LEU A 741 15.11 36.80 -13.26
CA LEU A 741 15.64 37.54 -12.13
C LEU A 741 14.78 37.44 -10.87
N ARG A 742 13.45 37.46 -11.00
CA ARG A 742 12.54 37.18 -9.86
C ARG A 742 12.76 35.80 -9.25
N THR A 743 13.01 34.78 -10.07
CA THR A 743 13.33 33.44 -9.58
C THR A 743 14.67 33.39 -8.85
N VAL A 744 15.67 34.19 -9.32
CA VAL A 744 16.96 34.35 -8.63
C VAL A 744 16.77 35.10 -7.33
N SER A 745 16.02 36.23 -7.35
CA SER A 745 15.69 37.02 -6.16
C SER A 745 15.03 36.16 -5.07
N ALA A 746 14.04 35.37 -5.41
CA ALA A 746 13.38 34.48 -4.44
C ALA A 746 14.36 33.47 -3.80
N ARG A 747 15.35 32.97 -4.56
CA ARG A 747 16.40 32.10 -3.99
C ARG A 747 17.38 32.90 -3.10
N MET A 748 17.72 34.14 -3.47
CA MET A 748 18.57 35.00 -2.67
C MET A 748 17.90 35.46 -1.37
N GLU A 749 16.58 35.68 -1.39
CA GLU A 749 15.79 36.00 -0.19
C GLU A 749 15.87 34.88 0.86
N THR A 750 15.94 33.60 0.44
CA THR A 750 16.16 32.49 1.40
C THR A 750 17.54 32.57 2.09
N MET A 751 18.51 33.29 1.49
CA MET A 751 19.82 33.56 2.06
C MET A 751 19.86 34.93 2.75
N GLY A 752 18.72 35.65 2.83
CA GLY A 752 18.58 36.95 3.47
C GLY A 752 19.11 38.12 2.65
N ILE A 753 19.25 37.98 1.33
CA ILE A 753 19.69 39.06 0.44
C ILE A 753 18.55 39.43 -0.50
N HIS A 754 18.22 40.70 -0.60
CA HIS A 754 17.25 41.21 -1.55
C HIS A 754 17.95 41.63 -2.84
N LEU A 755 17.41 41.18 -4.00
CA LEU A 755 17.91 41.60 -5.32
C LEU A 755 16.96 42.66 -5.90
N ASP A 756 17.50 43.85 -6.20
CA ASP A 756 16.81 44.93 -6.91
C ASP A 756 17.52 45.18 -8.25
N ALA A 757 16.77 45.05 -9.35
CA ALA A 757 17.35 45.21 -10.71
C ALA A 757 16.71 46.39 -11.42
N SER A 758 17.54 47.33 -11.87
CA SER A 758 17.06 48.45 -12.65
C SER A 758 16.55 48.01 -14.04
N ASP A 759 15.59 48.75 -14.60
CA ASP A 759 15.06 48.45 -15.96
C ASP A 759 16.16 48.52 -17.04
N GLU A 760 17.17 49.39 -16.85
CA GLU A 760 18.33 49.48 -17.73
C GLU A 760 19.20 48.21 -17.67
N ALA A 761 19.41 47.68 -16.47
CA ALA A 761 20.15 46.44 -16.28
C ALA A 761 19.41 45.23 -16.89
N VAL A 762 18.10 45.20 -16.77
CA VAL A 762 17.26 44.15 -17.43
C VAL A 762 17.36 44.27 -18.96
N ALA A 763 17.35 45.48 -19.50
CA ALA A 763 17.47 45.72 -20.94
C ALA A 763 18.87 45.30 -21.46
N GLU A 764 19.93 45.56 -20.74
CA GLU A 764 21.29 45.16 -21.13
C GLU A 764 21.49 43.63 -21.00
N LEU A 765 20.97 43.02 -19.94
CA LEU A 765 20.94 41.54 -19.82
C LEU A 765 20.19 40.93 -20.97
N ALA A 766 19.03 41.47 -21.33
CA ALA A 766 18.22 40.99 -22.45
C ALA A 766 18.96 41.08 -23.79
N LYS A 767 19.73 42.15 -23.98
CA LYS A 767 20.53 42.40 -25.19
C LYS A 767 21.73 41.42 -25.26
N GLU A 768 22.49 41.25 -24.17
CA GLU A 768 23.61 40.31 -24.11
C GLU A 768 23.12 38.83 -24.17
N GLY A 769 21.97 38.52 -23.56
CA GLY A 769 21.39 37.16 -23.48
C GLY A 769 20.58 36.78 -24.70
N PHE A 770 20.43 37.58 -25.71
CA PHE A 770 19.69 37.29 -26.93
C PHE A 770 20.60 36.86 -28.07
N ASP A 771 20.26 35.74 -28.68
CA ASP A 771 20.85 35.26 -29.91
C ASP A 771 19.72 34.93 -30.91
N PRO A 772 19.73 35.51 -32.12
CA PRO A 772 18.70 35.27 -33.11
C PRO A 772 18.53 33.78 -33.45
N LYS A 773 19.55 32.95 -33.31
CA LYS A 773 19.55 31.53 -33.60
C LYS A 773 19.14 30.66 -32.41
N TYR A 774 19.50 31.10 -31.19
CA TYR A 774 19.27 30.34 -29.95
C TYR A 774 18.20 30.94 -29.04
N GLY A 775 17.56 32.05 -29.45
CA GLY A 775 16.51 32.73 -28.69
C GLY A 775 16.94 33.19 -27.30
N ALA A 776 16.12 32.97 -26.31
CA ALA A 776 16.40 33.32 -24.91
C ALA A 776 17.29 32.27 -24.15
N ARG A 777 17.80 31.23 -24.84
CA ARG A 777 18.62 30.19 -24.18
C ARG A 777 19.93 30.71 -23.58
N PRO A 778 20.68 31.65 -24.24
CA PRO A 778 21.86 32.22 -23.66
C PRO A 778 21.63 33.14 -22.44
N LEU A 779 20.40 33.68 -22.28
CA LEU A 779 20.03 34.59 -21.19
C LEU A 779 20.28 33.98 -19.80
N ARG A 780 20.01 32.65 -19.66
CA ARG A 780 20.30 31.97 -18.42
C ARG A 780 21.77 31.98 -18.03
N ARG A 781 22.66 31.83 -19.03
CA ARG A 781 24.11 31.90 -18.80
C ARG A 781 24.54 33.32 -18.49
N ALA A 782 23.96 34.33 -19.16
CA ALA A 782 24.23 35.73 -18.89
C ALA A 782 23.82 36.09 -17.45
N ILE A 783 22.66 35.68 -16.99
CA ILE A 783 22.21 35.90 -15.60
C ILE A 783 23.14 35.17 -14.62
N GLN A 784 23.51 33.92 -14.88
CA GLN A 784 24.42 33.18 -14.02
C GLN A 784 25.77 33.91 -13.88
N SER A 785 26.43 34.24 -15.01
CA SER A 785 27.78 34.81 -14.98
C SER A 785 27.84 36.27 -14.53
N LYS A 786 26.80 37.08 -14.79
CA LYS A 786 26.78 38.52 -14.52
C LYS A 786 26.08 38.88 -13.21
N VAL A 787 25.15 38.02 -12.74
CA VAL A 787 24.37 38.29 -11.53
C VAL A 787 24.74 37.29 -10.43
N GLU A 788 24.56 35.99 -10.64
CA GLU A 788 24.74 34.98 -9.60
C GLU A 788 26.22 34.91 -9.16
N ASP A 789 27.17 34.86 -10.11
CA ASP A 789 28.60 34.83 -9.81
C ASP A 789 29.07 36.14 -9.15
N ALA A 790 28.62 37.31 -9.66
CA ALA A 790 28.98 38.63 -9.07
C ALA A 790 28.41 38.79 -7.65
N VAL A 791 27.23 38.32 -7.38
CA VAL A 791 26.68 38.35 -6.02
C VAL A 791 27.45 37.39 -5.11
N ALA A 792 27.78 36.18 -5.60
CA ALA A 792 28.54 35.19 -4.83
C ALA A 792 29.93 35.72 -4.45
N GLU A 793 30.64 36.41 -5.38
CA GLU A 793 31.93 37.06 -5.08
C GLU A 793 31.79 38.11 -3.97
N LYS A 794 30.74 38.96 -4.04
CA LYS A 794 30.50 40.01 -3.03
C LYS A 794 30.01 39.49 -1.68
N MET A 795 29.43 38.31 -1.66
CA MET A 795 29.14 37.62 -0.40
C MET A 795 30.40 37.03 0.23
N LEU A 796 31.31 36.48 -0.59
CA LEU A 796 32.56 35.90 -0.12
C LEU A 796 33.58 36.96 0.35
N ASP A 797 33.60 38.13 -0.28
CA ASP A 797 34.46 39.24 0.13
C ASP A 797 33.90 40.06 1.32
N GLY A 798 32.66 39.75 1.75
CA GLY A 798 32.00 40.37 2.89
C GLY A 798 31.34 41.72 2.59
N THR A 799 31.30 42.15 1.35
CA THR A 799 30.66 43.40 0.91
C THR A 799 29.14 43.33 1.02
N LEU A 800 28.55 42.16 0.69
CA LEU A 800 27.13 41.84 0.88
C LEU A 800 26.96 40.90 2.07
N GLN A 801 26.15 41.32 3.03
CA GLN A 801 25.82 40.55 4.24
C GLN A 801 24.34 40.25 4.30
N ASN A 802 23.96 39.32 5.17
CA ASN A 802 22.57 38.98 5.41
C ASN A 802 21.75 40.19 5.87
N GLY A 803 20.72 40.55 5.17
CA GLY A 803 19.89 41.74 5.36
C GLY A 803 20.14 42.86 4.37
N ASP A 804 21.17 42.74 3.50
CA ASP A 804 21.52 43.77 2.51
C ASP A 804 20.71 43.60 1.20
N THR A 805 20.65 44.72 0.44
CA THR A 805 20.03 44.74 -0.89
C THR A 805 21.11 44.83 -1.97
N ALA A 806 21.22 43.77 -2.78
CA ALA A 806 22.07 43.78 -3.97
C ALA A 806 21.35 44.53 -5.10
N ARG A 807 21.91 45.63 -5.56
CA ARG A 807 21.36 46.41 -6.68
C ARG A 807 22.11 46.07 -7.97
N LEU A 808 21.36 45.67 -8.99
CA LEU A 808 21.87 45.43 -10.32
C LEU A 808 21.70 46.70 -11.15
N THR A 809 22.78 47.35 -11.53
CA THR A 809 22.83 48.63 -12.28
C THR A 809 23.77 48.51 -13.50
N VAL A 810 23.67 49.44 -14.42
CA VAL A 810 24.61 49.56 -15.55
C VAL A 810 25.54 50.74 -15.31
N GLU A 811 26.84 50.50 -15.29
CA GLU A 811 27.90 51.53 -15.20
C GLU A 811 28.87 51.33 -16.38
N ASN A 812 29.07 52.37 -17.16
CA ASN A 812 29.94 52.35 -18.36
C ASN A 812 29.65 51.19 -19.34
N ASP A 813 28.37 50.97 -19.64
CA ASP A 813 27.87 49.85 -20.48
C ASP A 813 28.22 48.44 -19.93
N GLN A 814 28.52 48.32 -18.64
CA GLN A 814 28.75 47.04 -17.98
C GLN A 814 27.77 46.83 -16.81
N LEU A 815 27.28 45.60 -16.69
CA LEU A 815 26.44 45.22 -15.59
C LEU A 815 27.26 45.12 -14.28
N CYS A 816 26.86 45.85 -13.29
CA CYS A 816 27.50 45.89 -11.97
C CYS A 816 26.47 45.59 -10.88
N VAL A 817 26.90 44.76 -9.93
CA VAL A 817 26.13 44.52 -8.70
C VAL A 817 26.71 45.48 -7.64
N THR A 818 25.90 46.33 -7.03
CA THR A 818 26.27 47.23 -5.92
C THR A 818 25.43 46.88 -4.69
N LYS A 819 25.87 47.34 -3.51
CA LYS A 819 25.12 47.22 -2.25
C LYS A 819 23.96 48.20 -2.21
#